data_a38488692cf5e7af7912299eaebc5097
#
_entry.id   a38488692cf5e7af7912299eaebc5097
#
_cell.length_a   1.000
_cell.length_b   1.000
_cell.length_c   1.000
_cell.angle_alpha   90.00
_cell.angle_beta   90.00
_cell.angle_gamma   90.00
#
_symmetry.space_group_name_H-M   'P 1'
#
loop_
_entity.id
_entity.type
_entity.pdbx_description
1 polymer ?
#
loop_
_entity_poly.entity_id
_entity_poly.type
_entity_poly.pdbx_seq_one_letter_code
_entity_poly.pdbx_strand_id
1 'polypeptide(L)'
;MTKIFKHLAKHWAACLVIIALLLVQAYGDLTLPDYTSKIVDTGIQQSGIADAVPEVVRDSTLQVLELLMTDADAAAVEAAYTQPGGTGNALSSATSLQKKLASPYTVRLLRADADRDTLAEVFSTPDIVLYLASAQAAGEGNAPDAAALDTVTAQFAAMTQMPGFSRDAVQAQLAAAIGQAGESELSGLSAQAVLLVGLEYQALGISDAVQMNYLIQTGGRMLGLTLLMVAAAVLVGLLASRVAAAIARDLRRGVFRRVVSFSASETDKFSTASLITRTTNDVQQIQMTCVILLRMVAYAPILGIGGIIHVAQAGSSLTWIIVLAVALLLALITVLMQFAMPKFRIMQKLVDRLNLVSREILTGIMPIRAFSREQHEEARFDAANTDLMRTQLFTNRVMAAMMPFMTLIMNGTSLLIVWFGGKQIDAGTMQVGSMIAFITYTMQIVMSFLMLTMVAVMLPRAGVAADRIDEVLTTEPAIHDPVPEAIPADLNQHHWNGEVAFHHVNFTYPGSSEDALHDIDFVAKPGQTTAIIGSTGCGKTSLLHLITRFYDVTGGSVTVDGVDVRQMPQSTLRGLLGYVPQKGVLFSGTIDSNLKFGGENITDADVRSAARIAQAEEFISAKPEGYESPIAQGGTNVSGGQKQRLSIARAIAKHPKIYLFDDSFSALDYKTDVALRRALKAETGDATVIIVAQRISTVLHANQILVLEDGRIVGKGTHAQLMESCPAYQEIARSQLSNKELDLKGGEA
;
A
#
# COMPACT_ATOMS: atom_id res chain seq x y z
N MET A 1 -0.31 4.62 12.45
CA MET A 1 -0.93 5.44 11.37
C MET A 1 -0.10 6.68 11.06
N THR A 2 0.24 7.53 12.03
CA THR A 2 1.13 8.70 11.86
C THR A 2 2.44 8.38 11.14
N LYS A 3 2.99 7.18 11.34
CA LYS A 3 4.23 6.70 10.70
C LYS A 3 4.09 6.55 9.17
N ILE A 4 2.95 6.04 8.67
CA ILE A 4 2.68 5.93 7.23
C ILE A 4 2.54 7.34 6.62
N PHE A 5 1.83 8.24 7.30
CA PHE A 5 1.69 9.63 6.86
C PHE A 5 3.03 10.37 6.79
N LYS A 6 3.98 10.09 7.71
CA LYS A 6 5.34 10.65 7.67
C LYS A 6 6.08 10.28 6.37
N HIS A 7 5.89 9.07 5.86
CA HIS A 7 6.48 8.66 4.59
C HIS A 7 5.76 9.26 3.38
N LEU A 8 4.41 9.38 3.44
CA LEU A 8 3.63 10.06 2.40
C LEU A 8 3.97 11.55 2.31
N ALA A 9 4.22 12.21 3.43
CA ALA A 9 4.60 13.63 3.47
C ALA A 9 5.88 13.95 2.66
N LYS A 10 6.78 12.99 2.47
CA LYS A 10 7.95 13.17 1.59
C LYS A 10 7.57 13.31 0.11
N HIS A 11 6.38 12.84 -0.27
CA HIS A 11 5.85 12.90 -1.64
C HIS A 11 4.64 13.82 -1.75
N TRP A 12 4.57 14.89 -0.92
CA TRP A 12 3.43 15.79 -0.78
C TRP A 12 2.95 16.37 -2.12
N ALA A 13 3.88 16.74 -3.03
CA ALA A 13 3.52 17.29 -4.33
C ALA A 13 2.74 16.29 -5.19
N ALA A 14 3.18 15.02 -5.23
CA ALA A 14 2.46 13.96 -5.93
C ALA A 14 1.10 13.68 -5.28
N CYS A 15 1.01 13.72 -3.95
CA CYS A 15 -0.25 13.55 -3.22
C CYS A 15 -1.24 14.69 -3.54
N LEU A 16 -0.78 15.94 -3.64
CA LEU A 16 -1.63 17.06 -4.05
C LEU A 16 -2.17 16.91 -5.48
N VAL A 17 -1.32 16.49 -6.42
CA VAL A 17 -1.76 16.21 -7.80
C VAL A 17 -2.78 15.09 -7.84
N ILE A 18 -2.58 14.01 -7.06
CA ILE A 18 -3.55 12.91 -6.94
C ILE A 18 -4.87 13.44 -6.41
N ILE A 19 -4.88 14.25 -5.35
CA ILE A 19 -6.13 14.84 -4.78
C ILE A 19 -6.83 15.72 -5.82
N ALA A 20 -6.10 16.56 -6.55
CA ALA A 20 -6.67 17.39 -7.61
C ALA A 20 -7.32 16.56 -8.73
N LEU A 21 -6.65 15.48 -9.16
CA LEU A 21 -7.19 14.56 -10.16
C LEU A 21 -8.42 13.78 -9.63
N LEU A 22 -8.42 13.40 -8.35
CA LEU A 22 -9.57 12.76 -7.71
C LEU A 22 -10.77 13.71 -7.60
N LEU A 23 -10.54 15.01 -7.37
CA LEU A 23 -11.59 16.02 -7.42
C LEU A 23 -12.19 16.14 -8.83
N VAL A 24 -11.35 16.16 -9.86
CA VAL A 24 -11.82 16.15 -11.26
C VAL A 24 -12.64 14.90 -11.57
N GLN A 25 -12.15 13.74 -11.14
CA GLN A 25 -12.85 12.46 -11.32
C GLN A 25 -14.20 12.47 -10.59
N ALA A 26 -14.23 12.88 -9.31
CA ALA A 26 -15.45 12.90 -8.51
C ALA A 26 -16.47 13.93 -9.05
N TYR A 27 -16.01 15.10 -9.51
CA TYR A 27 -16.87 16.07 -10.18
C TYR A 27 -17.53 15.47 -11.41
N GLY A 28 -16.78 14.77 -12.25
CA GLY A 28 -17.34 14.09 -13.39
C GLY A 28 -18.35 13.01 -13.01
N ASP A 29 -18.02 12.14 -12.04
CA ASP A 29 -18.92 11.08 -11.56
C ASP A 29 -20.24 11.65 -11.00
N LEU A 30 -20.18 12.81 -10.31
CA LEU A 30 -21.36 13.47 -9.76
C LEU A 30 -22.16 14.23 -10.81
N THR A 31 -21.55 14.67 -11.92
CA THR A 31 -22.24 15.42 -12.99
C THR A 31 -22.85 14.47 -14.03
N LEU A 32 -22.35 13.24 -14.16
CA LEU A 32 -22.84 12.28 -15.15
C LEU A 32 -24.35 11.96 -15.02
N PRO A 33 -24.90 11.75 -13.80
CA PRO A 33 -26.34 11.53 -13.61
C PRO A 33 -27.20 12.72 -14.11
N ASP A 34 -26.71 13.96 -13.96
CA ASP A 34 -27.41 15.15 -14.48
C ASP A 34 -27.47 15.15 -16.00
N TYR A 35 -26.40 14.76 -16.70
CA TYR A 35 -26.45 14.60 -18.15
C TYR A 35 -27.39 13.47 -18.57
N THR A 36 -27.46 12.38 -17.81
CA THR A 36 -28.39 11.27 -18.06
C THR A 36 -29.84 11.76 -17.89
N SER A 37 -30.13 12.52 -16.82
CA SER A 37 -31.43 13.18 -16.64
C SER A 37 -31.79 14.07 -17.83
N LYS A 38 -30.88 14.95 -18.26
CA LYS A 38 -31.08 15.83 -19.40
C LYS A 38 -31.34 15.10 -20.72
N ILE A 39 -30.66 13.96 -20.94
CA ILE A 39 -30.92 13.12 -22.13
C ILE A 39 -32.34 12.55 -22.07
N VAL A 40 -32.80 12.08 -20.91
CA VAL A 40 -34.12 11.48 -20.75
C VAL A 40 -35.20 12.55 -20.77
N ASP A 41 -35.10 13.57 -19.93
CA ASP A 41 -36.13 14.59 -19.77
C ASP A 41 -36.22 15.50 -21.01
N THR A 42 -35.14 16.22 -21.28
CA THR A 42 -35.12 17.15 -22.40
C THR A 42 -34.98 16.45 -23.75
N GLY A 43 -34.04 15.46 -23.84
CA GLY A 43 -33.71 14.83 -25.10
C GLY A 43 -34.80 13.88 -25.62
N ILE A 44 -35.40 13.06 -24.75
CA ILE A 44 -36.39 12.06 -25.16
C ILE A 44 -37.82 12.55 -24.90
N GLN A 45 -38.13 12.98 -23.66
CA GLN A 45 -39.52 13.36 -23.34
C GLN A 45 -39.95 14.69 -23.97
N GLN A 46 -39.06 15.67 -24.03
CA GLN A 46 -39.31 17.00 -24.59
C GLN A 46 -38.75 17.17 -26.02
N SER A 47 -38.44 16.07 -26.72
CA SER A 47 -37.95 16.09 -28.11
C SER A 47 -36.75 17.03 -28.36
N GLY A 48 -35.88 17.19 -27.36
CA GLY A 48 -34.69 18.06 -27.47
C GLY A 48 -34.92 19.52 -27.16
N ILE A 49 -36.09 19.89 -26.65
CA ILE A 49 -36.49 21.27 -26.34
C ILE A 49 -36.24 21.54 -24.85
N ALA A 50 -35.40 22.54 -24.56
CA ALA A 50 -34.96 22.81 -23.19
C ALA A 50 -35.85 23.82 -22.45
N ASP A 51 -36.49 24.72 -23.15
CA ASP A 51 -37.32 25.80 -22.61
C ASP A 51 -38.50 26.12 -23.54
N ALA A 52 -39.40 26.97 -23.09
CA ALA A 52 -40.59 27.39 -23.81
C ALA A 52 -40.31 28.41 -24.96
N VAL A 53 -39.05 28.73 -25.26
CA VAL A 53 -38.70 29.72 -26.30
C VAL A 53 -38.34 29.01 -27.61
N PRO A 54 -39.19 29.03 -28.63
CA PRO A 54 -38.90 28.41 -29.91
C PRO A 54 -37.78 29.15 -30.65
N GLU A 55 -36.77 28.43 -31.15
CA GLU A 55 -35.72 29.03 -32.00
C GLU A 55 -36.23 29.41 -33.39
N VAL A 56 -37.22 28.68 -33.86
CA VAL A 56 -37.92 28.92 -35.11
C VAL A 56 -39.42 28.79 -34.85
N VAL A 57 -40.20 29.77 -35.17
CA VAL A 57 -41.66 29.81 -34.98
C VAL A 57 -42.35 30.29 -36.23
N ARG A 58 -43.54 29.75 -36.53
CA ARG A 58 -44.39 30.27 -37.63
C ARG A 58 -44.94 31.63 -37.29
N ASP A 59 -44.96 32.47 -38.23
CA ASP A 59 -45.53 33.84 -38.09
C ASP A 59 -47.00 33.82 -37.61
N SER A 60 -47.80 32.85 -38.08
CA SER A 60 -49.13 32.57 -37.57
C SER A 60 -49.26 32.22 -36.11
N THR A 61 -48.36 31.33 -35.61
CA THR A 61 -48.32 30.90 -34.22
C THR A 61 -47.86 32.04 -33.34
N LEU A 62 -46.83 32.78 -33.76
CA LEU A 62 -46.27 33.90 -33.01
C LEU A 62 -47.31 35.00 -32.81
N GLN A 63 -48.06 35.35 -33.85
CA GLN A 63 -49.18 36.34 -33.79
C GLN A 63 -50.26 35.92 -32.78
N VAL A 64 -50.57 34.62 -32.68
CA VAL A 64 -51.53 34.12 -31.67
C VAL A 64 -50.95 34.21 -30.27
N LEU A 65 -49.69 33.86 -30.09
CA LEU A 65 -48.99 33.98 -28.78
C LEU A 65 -48.94 35.46 -28.34
N GLU A 66 -48.61 36.38 -29.25
CA GLU A 66 -48.61 37.84 -29.00
C GLU A 66 -49.97 38.36 -28.56
N LEU A 67 -51.08 37.81 -29.07
CA LEU A 67 -52.41 38.15 -28.62
C LEU A 67 -52.69 37.77 -27.15
N LEU A 68 -52.09 36.74 -26.69
CA LEU A 68 -52.20 36.22 -25.31
C LEU A 68 -51.28 36.93 -24.34
N MET A 69 -50.29 37.70 -24.80
CA MET A 69 -49.29 38.43 -24.01
C MET A 69 -49.74 39.88 -23.71
N THR A 70 -49.13 40.51 -22.69
CA THR A 70 -49.24 41.93 -22.45
C THR A 70 -48.60 42.73 -23.60
N ASP A 71 -48.95 44.02 -23.77
CA ASP A 71 -48.35 44.86 -24.82
C ASP A 71 -46.85 45.03 -24.67
N ALA A 72 -46.38 45.06 -23.41
CA ALA A 72 -44.95 45.14 -23.13
C ALA A 72 -44.22 43.81 -23.48
N ASP A 73 -44.82 42.67 -23.17
CA ASP A 73 -44.25 41.34 -23.45
C ASP A 73 -44.26 41.05 -24.94
N ALA A 74 -45.35 41.39 -25.64
CA ALA A 74 -45.44 41.24 -27.09
C ALA A 74 -44.41 42.10 -27.84
N ALA A 75 -44.17 43.33 -27.40
CA ALA A 75 -43.11 44.18 -27.97
C ALA A 75 -41.69 43.58 -27.68
N ALA A 76 -41.48 42.99 -26.54
CA ALA A 76 -40.22 42.29 -26.21
C ALA A 76 -40.01 41.05 -27.11
N VAL A 77 -41.06 40.27 -27.34
CA VAL A 77 -41.03 39.09 -28.21
C VAL A 77 -40.79 39.49 -29.66
N GLU A 78 -41.49 40.51 -30.17
CA GLU A 78 -41.31 41.01 -31.55
C GLU A 78 -39.86 41.52 -31.77
N ALA A 79 -39.27 42.18 -30.77
CA ALA A 79 -37.88 42.64 -30.82
C ALA A 79 -36.86 41.46 -30.77
N ALA A 80 -37.24 40.35 -30.16
CA ALA A 80 -36.37 39.17 -30.00
C ALA A 80 -36.32 38.28 -31.26
N TYR A 81 -37.28 38.44 -32.19
CA TYR A 81 -37.31 37.63 -33.39
C TYR A 81 -37.03 38.47 -34.66
N THR A 82 -36.49 37.82 -35.70
CA THR A 82 -36.17 38.42 -37.00
C THR A 82 -36.71 37.59 -38.17
N GLN A 83 -36.97 38.21 -39.27
CA GLN A 83 -37.35 37.49 -40.51
C GLN A 83 -36.11 36.84 -41.14
N PRO A 84 -36.25 35.70 -41.83
CA PRO A 84 -35.18 35.08 -42.59
C PRO A 84 -34.55 36.02 -43.59
N GLY A 85 -33.27 36.28 -43.55
CA GLY A 85 -32.56 37.22 -44.41
C GLY A 85 -32.68 38.68 -44.01
N GLY A 86 -33.34 39.01 -42.89
CA GLY A 86 -33.46 40.38 -42.36
C GLY A 86 -32.09 40.86 -41.76
N THR A 87 -32.03 42.14 -41.40
CA THR A 87 -30.85 42.82 -40.87
C THR A 87 -30.50 42.38 -39.41
N GLY A 88 -31.33 41.57 -38.77
CA GLY A 88 -31.12 41.02 -37.44
C GLY A 88 -30.19 39.81 -37.46
N ASN A 89 -29.30 39.74 -36.47
CA ASN A 89 -28.35 38.62 -36.31
C ASN A 89 -29.09 37.42 -35.69
N ALA A 90 -29.67 36.53 -36.53
CA ALA A 90 -30.37 35.34 -36.07
C ALA A 90 -29.43 34.36 -35.38
N LEU A 91 -29.92 33.62 -34.41
CA LEU A 91 -29.17 32.54 -33.71
C LEU A 91 -28.69 31.50 -34.75
N SER A 92 -27.46 31.06 -34.66
CA SER A 92 -26.87 30.14 -35.65
C SER A 92 -27.61 28.80 -35.72
N SER A 93 -28.12 28.30 -34.58
CA SER A 93 -28.97 27.10 -34.51
C SER A 93 -30.31 27.34 -35.23
N ALA A 94 -30.99 28.46 -34.99
CA ALA A 94 -32.22 28.83 -35.65
C ALA A 94 -32.04 28.89 -37.19
N THR A 95 -30.94 29.49 -37.66
CA THR A 95 -30.62 29.55 -39.10
C THR A 95 -30.34 28.15 -39.67
N SER A 96 -29.74 27.27 -38.90
CA SER A 96 -29.51 25.87 -39.30
C SER A 96 -30.79 25.06 -39.38
N LEU A 97 -31.73 25.29 -38.44
CA LEU A 97 -33.05 24.65 -38.42
C LEU A 97 -33.91 25.13 -39.58
N GLN A 98 -33.90 26.43 -39.87
CA GLN A 98 -34.61 27.00 -41.03
C GLN A 98 -34.25 26.29 -42.34
N LYS A 99 -32.99 25.95 -42.55
CA LYS A 99 -32.54 25.22 -43.77
C LYS A 99 -33.10 23.80 -43.89
N LYS A 100 -33.65 23.25 -42.80
CA LYS A 100 -34.21 21.90 -42.71
C LYS A 100 -35.73 21.86 -42.77
N LEU A 101 -36.39 23.02 -42.95
CA LEU A 101 -37.84 23.10 -43.04
C LEU A 101 -38.37 22.25 -44.18
N ALA A 102 -39.40 21.46 -43.91
CA ALA A 102 -40.03 20.57 -44.86
C ALA A 102 -40.98 21.30 -45.82
N SER A 103 -41.45 22.53 -45.48
CA SER A 103 -42.42 23.30 -46.22
C SER A 103 -42.12 24.84 -46.22
N PRO A 104 -42.49 25.59 -47.17
CA PRO A 104 -42.25 27.06 -47.27
C PRO A 104 -43.18 27.82 -46.33
N TYR A 105 -43.03 27.66 -45.01
CA TYR A 105 -43.71 28.50 -44.03
C TYR A 105 -43.02 29.84 -43.86
N THR A 106 -43.83 30.90 -43.64
CA THR A 106 -43.33 32.20 -43.19
C THR A 106 -42.91 31.97 -41.68
N VAL A 107 -41.66 32.09 -41.41
CA VAL A 107 -41.13 31.83 -40.05
C VAL A 107 -40.38 33.03 -39.52
N ARG A 108 -40.31 33.14 -38.19
CA ARG A 108 -39.42 34.05 -37.43
C ARG A 108 -38.30 33.25 -36.78
N LEU A 109 -37.13 33.84 -36.73
CA LEU A 109 -35.94 33.27 -36.16
C LEU A 109 -35.55 34.03 -34.90
N LEU A 110 -35.24 33.31 -33.83
CA LEU A 110 -34.74 33.88 -32.59
C LEU A 110 -33.38 34.56 -32.84
N ARG A 111 -33.21 35.78 -32.32
CA ARG A 111 -31.98 36.57 -32.44
C ARG A 111 -30.92 36.03 -31.47
N ALA A 112 -29.65 36.18 -31.83
CA ALA A 112 -28.52 35.74 -31.02
C ALA A 112 -28.30 36.56 -29.73
N ASP A 113 -28.83 37.80 -29.69
CA ASP A 113 -28.76 38.73 -28.56
C ASP A 113 -30.04 38.71 -27.69
N ALA A 114 -31.00 37.84 -27.97
CA ALA A 114 -32.21 37.67 -27.18
C ALA A 114 -31.94 37.05 -25.82
N ASP A 115 -32.53 37.64 -24.76
CA ASP A 115 -32.49 37.09 -23.41
C ASP A 115 -33.52 35.97 -23.27
N ARG A 116 -33.04 34.73 -23.37
CA ARG A 116 -33.88 33.52 -23.31
C ARG A 116 -34.55 33.32 -21.95
N ASP A 117 -33.92 33.70 -20.87
CA ASP A 117 -34.46 33.48 -19.51
C ASP A 117 -35.68 34.37 -19.31
N THR A 118 -35.60 35.66 -19.67
CA THR A 118 -36.74 36.59 -19.65
C THR A 118 -37.83 36.14 -20.63
N LEU A 119 -37.46 35.73 -21.85
CA LEU A 119 -38.45 35.27 -22.84
C LEU A 119 -39.14 33.96 -22.38
N ALA A 120 -38.47 33.05 -21.72
CA ALA A 120 -39.06 31.80 -21.20
C ALA A 120 -40.17 32.07 -20.18
N GLU A 121 -40.04 33.12 -19.35
CA GLU A 121 -41.10 33.56 -18.47
C GLU A 121 -42.29 34.14 -19.24
N VAL A 122 -42.04 34.98 -20.25
CA VAL A 122 -43.05 35.60 -21.10
C VAL A 122 -43.84 34.57 -21.91
N PHE A 123 -43.16 33.59 -22.50
CA PHE A 123 -43.80 32.53 -23.29
C PHE A 123 -44.57 31.52 -22.47
N SER A 124 -44.18 31.30 -21.20
CA SER A 124 -44.69 30.21 -20.35
C SER A 124 -46.23 30.15 -20.32
N THR A 125 -46.88 31.25 -20.01
CA THR A 125 -48.35 31.28 -19.90
C THR A 125 -49.07 31.18 -21.24
N PRO A 126 -48.72 31.98 -22.28
CA PRO A 126 -49.30 31.84 -23.58
C PRO A 126 -49.16 30.45 -24.21
N ASP A 127 -47.99 29.83 -24.04
CA ASP A 127 -47.72 28.48 -24.54
C ASP A 127 -48.60 27.42 -23.87
N ILE A 128 -48.79 27.50 -22.55
CA ILE A 128 -49.69 26.61 -21.81
C ILE A 128 -51.13 26.75 -22.36
N VAL A 129 -51.60 27.95 -22.52
CA VAL A 129 -52.98 28.22 -23.01
C VAL A 129 -53.17 27.67 -24.41
N LEU A 130 -52.23 27.92 -25.30
CA LEU A 130 -52.31 27.45 -26.69
C LEU A 130 -52.17 25.93 -26.77
N TYR A 131 -51.35 25.33 -25.94
CA TYR A 131 -51.24 23.87 -25.82
C TYR A 131 -52.53 23.22 -25.31
N LEU A 132 -53.15 23.75 -24.26
CA LEU A 132 -54.40 23.24 -23.71
C LEU A 132 -55.54 23.40 -24.71
N ALA A 133 -55.61 24.52 -25.45
CA ALA A 133 -56.57 24.71 -26.53
C ALA A 133 -56.36 23.68 -27.65
N SER A 134 -55.13 23.38 -28.01
CA SER A 134 -54.79 22.35 -29.00
C SER A 134 -55.14 20.93 -28.48
N ALA A 135 -54.95 20.65 -27.20
CA ALA A 135 -55.36 19.40 -26.60
C ALA A 135 -56.90 19.22 -26.62
N GLN A 136 -57.64 20.30 -26.35
CA GLN A 136 -59.07 20.30 -26.44
C GLN A 136 -59.59 20.09 -27.88
N ALA A 137 -58.91 20.68 -28.87
CA ALA A 137 -59.20 20.49 -30.26
C ALA A 137 -58.92 19.07 -30.79
N ALA A 138 -57.95 18.39 -30.23
CA ALA A 138 -57.61 16.99 -30.53
C ALA A 138 -58.68 15.98 -30.06
N GLY A 139 -59.56 16.38 -29.11
CA GLY A 139 -60.62 15.54 -28.52
C GLY A 139 -60.18 14.72 -27.31
N GLU A 140 -61.15 14.30 -26.48
CA GLU A 140 -60.91 13.55 -25.26
C GLU A 140 -60.13 12.24 -25.53
N GLY A 141 -58.97 12.09 -24.86
CA GLY A 141 -58.14 10.88 -24.93
C GLY A 141 -57.05 10.90 -26.01
N ASN A 142 -56.98 11.93 -26.88
CA ASN A 142 -55.94 12.06 -27.89
C ASN A 142 -54.90 13.10 -27.45
N ALA A 143 -53.60 12.80 -27.67
CA ALA A 143 -52.56 13.81 -27.53
C ALA A 143 -52.69 14.85 -28.65
N PRO A 144 -52.48 16.17 -28.37
CA PRO A 144 -52.49 17.18 -29.42
C PRO A 144 -51.37 16.93 -30.43
N ASP A 145 -51.69 17.19 -31.70
CA ASP A 145 -50.76 17.07 -32.82
C ASP A 145 -50.64 18.40 -33.57
N ALA A 146 -49.77 18.46 -34.56
CA ALA A 146 -49.59 19.65 -35.39
C ALA A 146 -50.88 20.11 -36.07
N ALA A 147 -51.78 19.22 -36.46
CA ALA A 147 -53.06 19.55 -37.10
C ALA A 147 -54.03 20.21 -36.10
N ALA A 148 -54.02 19.77 -34.83
CA ALA A 148 -54.80 20.41 -33.78
C ALA A 148 -54.26 21.82 -33.49
N LEU A 149 -52.95 22.03 -33.47
CA LEU A 149 -52.36 23.37 -33.35
C LEU A 149 -52.72 24.27 -34.51
N ASP A 150 -52.71 23.78 -35.75
CA ASP A 150 -53.11 24.51 -36.92
C ASP A 150 -54.59 24.93 -36.88
N THR A 151 -55.43 24.03 -36.38
CA THR A 151 -56.86 24.31 -36.21
C THR A 151 -57.11 25.44 -35.21
N VAL A 152 -56.42 25.37 -34.06
CA VAL A 152 -56.55 26.37 -33.00
C VAL A 152 -56.00 27.73 -33.43
N THR A 153 -54.80 27.73 -34.06
CA THR A 153 -54.23 29.01 -34.59
C THR A 153 -55.11 29.67 -35.64
N ALA A 154 -55.71 28.86 -36.50
CA ALA A 154 -56.68 29.37 -37.47
C ALA A 154 -57.99 29.95 -36.82
N GLN A 155 -58.48 29.28 -35.73
CA GLN A 155 -59.60 29.75 -34.94
C GLN A 155 -59.29 31.09 -34.26
N PHE A 156 -58.16 31.23 -33.60
CA PHE A 156 -57.75 32.49 -32.99
C PHE A 156 -57.55 33.59 -34.02
N ALA A 157 -56.98 33.33 -35.22
CA ALA A 157 -56.83 34.23 -36.28
C ALA A 157 -58.22 34.70 -36.85
N ALA A 158 -59.20 33.81 -36.94
CA ALA A 158 -60.57 34.15 -37.32
C ALA A 158 -61.29 35.02 -36.28
N MET A 159 -61.08 34.77 -35.00
CA MET A 159 -61.63 35.56 -33.88
C MET A 159 -61.16 37.01 -33.92
N THR A 160 -59.94 37.29 -34.33
CA THR A 160 -59.39 38.65 -34.43
C THR A 160 -60.13 39.51 -35.55
N GLN A 161 -60.73 38.83 -36.50
CA GLN A 161 -61.46 39.49 -37.61
C GLN A 161 -62.95 39.73 -37.28
N MET A 162 -63.44 39.27 -36.10
CA MET A 162 -64.84 39.45 -35.73
C MET A 162 -65.13 40.85 -35.22
N PRO A 163 -66.27 41.44 -35.59
CA PRO A 163 -66.67 42.74 -35.05
C PRO A 163 -66.90 42.68 -33.55
N GLY A 164 -66.13 43.47 -32.78
CA GLY A 164 -66.24 43.51 -31.32
C GLY A 164 -65.12 42.70 -30.56
N PHE A 165 -64.14 42.16 -31.26
CA PHE A 165 -62.98 41.56 -30.67
C PHE A 165 -62.19 42.58 -29.83
N SER A 166 -61.92 42.25 -28.56
CA SER A 166 -61.10 43.10 -27.69
C SER A 166 -60.00 42.19 -27.11
N ARG A 167 -58.75 42.54 -27.37
CA ARG A 167 -57.55 41.87 -26.81
C ARG A 167 -57.55 41.95 -25.29
N ASP A 168 -57.93 43.15 -24.75
CA ASP A 168 -57.98 43.37 -23.31
C ASP A 168 -58.96 42.41 -22.58
N ALA A 169 -60.10 42.10 -23.27
CA ALA A 169 -61.09 41.18 -22.74
C ALA A 169 -60.53 39.71 -22.64
N VAL A 170 -59.76 39.29 -23.63
CA VAL A 170 -59.13 37.98 -23.68
C VAL A 170 -58.04 37.86 -22.57
N GLN A 171 -57.25 38.93 -22.44
CA GLN A 171 -56.24 39.00 -21.41
C GLN A 171 -56.81 39.04 -19.99
N ALA A 172 -57.89 39.80 -19.76
CA ALA A 172 -58.55 39.82 -18.46
C ALA A 172 -59.18 38.46 -18.07
N GLN A 173 -59.76 37.76 -19.08
CA GLN A 173 -60.26 36.38 -18.84
C GLN A 173 -59.14 35.44 -18.53
N LEU A 174 -58.00 35.54 -19.24
CA LEU A 174 -56.81 34.72 -18.99
C LEU A 174 -56.23 35.00 -17.61
N ALA A 175 -56.06 36.26 -17.25
CA ALA A 175 -55.56 36.62 -15.92
C ALA A 175 -56.48 36.13 -14.78
N ALA A 176 -57.83 36.19 -15.01
CA ALA A 176 -58.80 35.66 -14.07
C ALA A 176 -58.70 34.12 -13.91
N ALA A 177 -58.49 33.42 -15.02
CA ALA A 177 -58.32 31.95 -15.02
C ALA A 177 -57.03 31.54 -14.32
N ILE A 178 -55.91 32.26 -14.59
CA ILE A 178 -54.60 32.03 -13.93
C ILE A 178 -54.69 32.34 -12.45
N GLY A 179 -55.36 33.40 -12.04
CA GLY A 179 -55.53 33.78 -10.64
C GLY A 179 -56.38 32.79 -9.82
N GLN A 180 -57.19 31.94 -10.50
CA GLN A 180 -57.91 30.84 -9.87
C GLN A 180 -57.09 29.54 -9.79
N ALA A 181 -56.11 29.35 -10.64
CA ALA A 181 -55.19 28.23 -10.60
C ALA A 181 -54.14 28.52 -9.52
N GLY A 182 -53.96 27.60 -8.55
CA GLY A 182 -52.95 27.75 -7.50
C GLY A 182 -51.53 27.68 -8.06
N GLU A 183 -50.54 28.27 -7.38
CA GLU A 183 -49.11 28.22 -7.79
C GLU A 183 -48.59 26.80 -8.03
N SER A 184 -49.15 25.81 -7.32
CA SER A 184 -48.78 24.39 -7.50
C SER A 184 -49.33 23.81 -8.80
N GLU A 185 -50.48 24.29 -9.30
CA GLU A 185 -51.02 23.90 -10.60
C GLU A 185 -50.26 24.52 -11.76
N LEU A 186 -49.90 25.79 -11.63
CA LEU A 186 -49.09 26.49 -12.62
C LEU A 186 -47.69 25.90 -12.78
N SER A 187 -47.04 25.51 -11.68
CA SER A 187 -45.73 24.83 -11.75
C SER A 187 -45.80 23.44 -12.42
N GLY A 188 -46.92 22.73 -12.25
CA GLY A 188 -47.19 21.47 -12.96
C GLY A 188 -47.44 21.68 -14.46
N LEU A 189 -48.00 22.85 -14.85
CA LEU A 189 -48.28 23.19 -16.22
C LEU A 189 -47.08 23.76 -16.99
N SER A 190 -46.02 24.19 -16.33
CA SER A 190 -44.82 24.74 -17.01
C SER A 190 -44.15 23.73 -17.96
N ALA A 191 -44.24 22.42 -17.67
CA ALA A 191 -43.79 21.37 -18.58
C ALA A 191 -44.62 21.33 -19.90
N GLN A 192 -45.88 21.82 -19.88
CA GLN A 192 -46.77 21.86 -21.05
C GLN A 192 -46.42 23.01 -22.01
N ALA A 193 -45.83 24.09 -21.51
CA ALA A 193 -45.32 25.18 -22.36
C ALA A 193 -44.25 24.67 -23.35
N VAL A 194 -43.33 23.81 -22.86
CA VAL A 194 -42.30 23.18 -23.69
C VAL A 194 -42.91 22.26 -24.75
N LEU A 195 -44.03 21.59 -24.43
CA LEU A 195 -44.72 20.71 -25.36
C LEU A 195 -45.34 21.46 -26.55
N LEU A 196 -45.79 22.72 -26.36
CA LEU A 196 -46.26 23.57 -27.47
C LEU A 196 -45.15 23.80 -28.51
N VAL A 197 -43.94 24.13 -28.05
CA VAL A 197 -42.78 24.28 -28.94
C VAL A 197 -42.50 22.96 -29.69
N GLY A 198 -42.75 21.80 -29.04
CA GLY A 198 -42.69 20.49 -29.68
C GLY A 198 -43.69 20.31 -30.81
N LEU A 199 -44.96 20.75 -30.62
CA LEU A 199 -45.99 20.72 -31.65
C LEU A 199 -45.66 21.68 -32.81
N GLU A 200 -45.10 22.84 -32.50
CA GLU A 200 -44.65 23.81 -33.49
C GLU A 200 -43.53 23.23 -34.37
N TYR A 201 -42.53 22.57 -33.74
CA TYR A 201 -41.45 21.91 -34.48
C TYR A 201 -41.92 20.69 -35.27
N GLN A 202 -42.95 20.00 -34.79
CA GLN A 202 -43.57 18.90 -35.52
C GLN A 202 -44.31 19.45 -36.76
N ALA A 203 -45.05 20.56 -36.63
CA ALA A 203 -45.71 21.26 -37.76
C ALA A 203 -44.68 21.76 -38.79
N LEU A 204 -43.53 22.23 -38.34
CA LEU A 204 -42.43 22.66 -39.21
C LEU A 204 -41.65 21.49 -39.81
N GLY A 205 -41.84 20.24 -39.35
CA GLY A 205 -41.11 19.05 -39.78
C GLY A 205 -39.65 19.01 -39.38
N ILE A 206 -39.27 19.73 -38.30
CA ILE A 206 -37.89 19.83 -37.81
C ILE A 206 -37.68 19.14 -36.46
N SER A 207 -38.72 18.56 -35.86
CA SER A 207 -38.67 17.94 -34.52
C SER A 207 -37.54 16.91 -34.37
N ASP A 208 -37.43 15.96 -35.31
CA ASP A 208 -36.40 14.95 -35.30
C ASP A 208 -34.97 15.52 -35.39
N ALA A 209 -34.83 16.63 -36.15
CA ALA A 209 -33.54 17.30 -36.32
C ALA A 209 -33.10 18.03 -35.04
N VAL A 210 -34.04 18.61 -34.29
CA VAL A 210 -33.80 19.28 -33.01
C VAL A 210 -33.43 18.24 -31.98
N GLN A 211 -34.24 17.19 -31.86
CA GLN A 211 -34.00 16.08 -30.93
C GLN A 211 -32.63 15.43 -31.16
N MET A 212 -32.31 15.05 -32.38
CA MET A 212 -31.05 14.40 -32.74
C MET A 212 -29.84 15.30 -32.44
N ASN A 213 -29.95 16.60 -32.76
CA ASN A 213 -28.90 17.58 -32.50
C ASN A 213 -28.65 17.72 -30.99
N TYR A 214 -29.70 17.80 -30.17
CA TYR A 214 -29.60 17.88 -28.73
C TYR A 214 -28.94 16.60 -28.13
N LEU A 215 -29.40 15.41 -28.57
CA LEU A 215 -28.86 14.12 -28.12
C LEU A 215 -27.39 13.98 -28.48
N ILE A 216 -26.98 14.36 -29.72
CA ILE A 216 -25.58 14.30 -30.15
C ILE A 216 -24.72 15.28 -29.35
N GLN A 217 -25.18 16.51 -29.11
CA GLN A 217 -24.41 17.49 -28.34
C GLN A 217 -24.28 17.09 -26.89
N THR A 218 -25.36 16.66 -26.22
CA THR A 218 -25.36 16.25 -24.81
C THR A 218 -24.60 14.97 -24.64
N GLY A 219 -24.80 13.98 -25.52
CA GLY A 219 -24.03 12.73 -25.55
C GLY A 219 -22.55 12.98 -25.83
N GLY A 220 -22.20 13.90 -26.71
CA GLY A 220 -20.81 14.31 -26.97
C GLY A 220 -20.14 14.95 -25.75
N ARG A 221 -20.85 15.84 -25.03
CA ARG A 221 -20.37 16.42 -23.76
C ARG A 221 -20.19 15.36 -22.70
N MET A 222 -21.16 14.44 -22.56
CA MET A 222 -21.08 13.29 -21.64
C MET A 222 -19.89 12.37 -21.95
N LEU A 223 -19.67 12.07 -23.24
CA LEU A 223 -18.51 11.27 -23.68
C LEU A 223 -17.18 11.98 -23.39
N GLY A 224 -17.09 13.29 -23.67
CA GLY A 224 -15.93 14.12 -23.37
C GLY A 224 -15.60 14.14 -21.89
N LEU A 225 -16.61 14.31 -21.03
CA LEU A 225 -16.47 14.26 -19.58
C LEU A 225 -16.00 12.86 -19.12
N THR A 226 -16.60 11.80 -19.65
CA THR A 226 -16.22 10.43 -19.34
C THR A 226 -14.76 10.14 -19.73
N LEU A 227 -14.31 10.59 -20.89
CA LEU A 227 -12.92 10.45 -21.33
C LEU A 227 -11.96 11.21 -20.41
N LEU A 228 -12.33 12.40 -19.97
CA LEU A 228 -11.55 13.18 -19.00
C LEU A 228 -11.43 12.44 -17.66
N MET A 229 -12.53 11.86 -17.17
CA MET A 229 -12.55 11.05 -15.95
C MET A 229 -11.67 9.81 -16.05
N VAL A 230 -11.74 9.09 -17.17
CA VAL A 230 -10.88 7.92 -17.44
C VAL A 230 -9.41 8.33 -17.45
N ALA A 231 -9.06 9.43 -18.12
CA ALA A 231 -7.69 9.94 -18.12
C ALA A 231 -7.23 10.31 -16.70
N ALA A 232 -8.06 11.00 -15.92
CA ALA A 232 -7.77 11.32 -14.52
C ALA A 232 -7.58 10.05 -13.68
N ALA A 233 -8.47 9.06 -13.80
CA ALA A 233 -8.38 7.79 -13.06
C ALA A 233 -7.11 7.00 -13.39
N VAL A 234 -6.70 6.96 -14.67
CA VAL A 234 -5.44 6.32 -15.11
C VAL A 234 -4.23 7.04 -14.51
N LEU A 235 -4.21 8.38 -14.56
CA LEU A 235 -3.13 9.20 -13.98
C LEU A 235 -3.05 9.03 -12.46
N VAL A 236 -4.19 9.02 -11.75
CA VAL A 236 -4.26 8.72 -10.31
C VAL A 236 -3.67 7.34 -10.03
N GLY A 237 -4.08 6.32 -10.78
CA GLY A 237 -3.56 4.96 -10.64
C GLY A 237 -2.04 4.88 -10.82
N LEU A 238 -1.52 5.54 -11.84
CA LEU A 238 -0.09 5.60 -12.16
C LEU A 238 0.69 6.33 -11.06
N LEU A 239 0.25 7.51 -10.65
CA LEU A 239 0.93 8.32 -9.62
C LEU A 239 0.87 7.63 -8.26
N ALA A 240 -0.27 7.11 -7.85
CA ALA A 240 -0.43 6.38 -6.58
C ALA A 240 0.49 5.16 -6.51
N SER A 241 0.57 4.38 -7.60
CA SER A 241 1.45 3.20 -7.68
C SER A 241 2.92 3.60 -7.63
N ARG A 242 3.33 4.68 -8.33
CA ARG A 242 4.71 5.20 -8.28
C ARG A 242 5.12 5.68 -6.88
N VAL A 243 4.24 6.43 -6.22
CA VAL A 243 4.48 6.91 -4.84
C VAL A 243 4.60 5.73 -3.88
N ALA A 244 3.66 4.79 -3.94
CA ALA A 244 3.69 3.61 -3.07
C ALA A 244 4.93 2.73 -3.30
N ALA A 245 5.35 2.54 -4.56
CA ALA A 245 6.56 1.80 -4.90
C ALA A 245 7.82 2.52 -4.41
N ALA A 246 7.87 3.85 -4.50
CA ALA A 246 8.98 4.66 -4.00
C ALA A 246 9.09 4.54 -2.47
N ILE A 247 7.97 4.63 -1.75
CA ILE A 247 7.93 4.43 -0.29
C ILE A 247 8.43 3.02 0.08
N ALA A 248 7.95 1.98 -0.61
CA ALA A 248 8.37 0.60 -0.38
C ALA A 248 9.88 0.41 -0.63
N ARG A 249 10.42 0.98 -1.69
CA ARG A 249 11.86 0.99 -1.96
C ARG A 249 12.64 1.65 -0.83
N ASP A 250 12.19 2.82 -0.39
CA ASP A 250 12.90 3.59 0.64
C ASP A 250 12.83 2.91 2.01
N LEU A 251 11.70 2.26 2.34
CA LEU A 251 11.55 1.44 3.53
C LEU A 251 12.49 0.22 3.50
N ARG A 252 12.52 -0.54 2.39
CA ARG A 252 13.45 -1.69 2.24
C ARG A 252 14.90 -1.24 2.38
N ARG A 253 15.28 -0.15 1.72
CA ARG A 253 16.62 0.42 1.84
C ARG A 253 16.94 0.82 3.28
N GLY A 254 15.99 1.49 3.97
CA GLY A 254 16.16 1.91 5.34
C GLY A 254 16.32 0.73 6.30
N VAL A 255 15.43 -0.26 6.21
CA VAL A 255 15.48 -1.48 7.03
C VAL A 255 16.79 -2.24 6.77
N PHE A 256 17.15 -2.46 5.51
CA PHE A 256 18.38 -3.18 5.16
C PHE A 256 19.64 -2.48 5.71
N ARG A 257 19.75 -1.16 5.51
CA ARG A 257 20.89 -0.38 6.04
C ARG A 257 20.97 -0.47 7.56
N ARG A 258 19.83 -0.38 8.23
CA ARG A 258 19.76 -0.45 9.69
C ARG A 258 20.16 -1.85 10.20
N VAL A 259 19.64 -2.91 9.58
CA VAL A 259 19.98 -4.31 9.94
C VAL A 259 21.46 -4.59 9.73
N VAL A 260 22.06 -4.12 8.64
CA VAL A 260 23.50 -4.27 8.40
C VAL A 260 24.35 -3.49 9.42
N SER A 261 23.82 -2.42 10.02
CA SER A 261 24.51 -1.67 11.07
C SER A 261 24.31 -2.23 12.49
N PHE A 262 23.47 -3.25 12.66
CA PHE A 262 23.21 -3.86 13.98
C PHE A 262 24.46 -4.56 14.53
N SER A 263 24.62 -4.47 15.84
CA SER A 263 25.55 -5.31 16.58
C SER A 263 24.96 -6.70 16.85
N ALA A 264 25.69 -7.57 17.52
CA ALA A 264 25.19 -8.89 17.87
C ALA A 264 23.95 -8.81 18.77
N SER A 265 23.89 -7.85 19.69
CA SER A 265 22.77 -7.68 20.63
C SER A 265 21.42 -7.41 19.92
N GLU A 266 21.41 -6.56 18.89
CA GLU A 266 20.18 -6.29 18.13
C GLU A 266 19.83 -7.48 17.22
N THR A 267 20.84 -8.16 16.66
CA THR A 267 20.62 -9.35 15.85
C THR A 267 20.00 -10.49 16.66
N ASP A 268 20.36 -10.62 17.94
CA ASP A 268 19.77 -11.60 18.86
C ASP A 268 18.33 -11.22 19.27
N LYS A 269 18.05 -9.90 19.42
CA LYS A 269 16.71 -9.38 19.70
C LYS A 269 15.73 -9.67 18.56
N PHE A 270 16.18 -9.54 17.32
CA PHE A 270 15.36 -9.77 16.12
C PHE A 270 15.72 -11.11 15.48
N SER A 271 14.80 -12.08 15.45
CA SER A 271 15.06 -13.31 14.71
C SER A 271 15.21 -13.03 13.21
N THR A 272 16.07 -13.77 12.51
CA THR A 272 16.29 -13.65 11.06
C THR A 272 14.97 -13.77 10.27
N ALA A 273 14.12 -14.72 10.64
CA ALA A 273 12.80 -14.91 10.01
C ALA A 273 11.90 -13.66 10.16
N SER A 274 11.96 -13.00 11.34
CA SER A 274 11.22 -11.76 11.58
C SER A 274 11.74 -10.61 10.72
N LEU A 275 13.06 -10.44 10.59
CA LEU A 275 13.68 -9.42 9.75
C LEU A 275 13.37 -9.60 8.26
N ILE A 276 13.37 -10.85 7.78
CA ILE A 276 12.96 -11.18 6.41
C ILE A 276 11.50 -10.77 6.20
N THR A 277 10.58 -11.15 7.10
CA THR A 277 9.16 -10.81 7.00
C THR A 277 8.93 -9.30 7.01
N ARG A 278 9.64 -8.55 7.87
CA ARG A 278 9.57 -7.09 7.97
C ARG A 278 10.05 -6.41 6.68
N THR A 279 11.09 -6.95 6.04
CA THR A 279 11.66 -6.41 4.79
C THR A 279 10.81 -6.73 3.56
N THR A 280 10.08 -7.85 3.57
CA THR A 280 9.27 -8.34 2.44
C THR A 280 7.78 -8.05 2.65
N ASN A 281 7.10 -8.87 3.45
CA ASN A 281 5.65 -8.87 3.59
C ASN A 281 5.11 -7.58 4.24
N ASP A 282 5.75 -7.12 5.33
CA ASP A 282 5.28 -5.92 6.03
C ASP A 282 5.43 -4.67 5.15
N VAL A 283 6.54 -4.55 4.39
CA VAL A 283 6.72 -3.46 3.41
C VAL A 283 5.71 -3.57 2.28
N GLN A 284 5.42 -4.77 1.78
CA GLN A 284 4.40 -4.97 0.74
C GLN A 284 3.01 -4.60 1.24
N GLN A 285 2.67 -4.93 2.50
CA GLN A 285 1.41 -4.52 3.12
C GLN A 285 1.27 -3.00 3.19
N ILE A 286 2.33 -2.28 3.57
CA ILE A 286 2.35 -0.82 3.55
C ILE A 286 2.19 -0.29 2.14
N GLN A 287 2.90 -0.87 1.16
CA GLN A 287 2.80 -0.45 -0.25
C GLN A 287 1.36 -0.55 -0.77
N MET A 288 0.70 -1.71 -0.57
CA MET A 288 -0.70 -1.89 -0.99
C MET A 288 -1.63 -0.92 -0.28
N THR A 289 -1.43 -0.72 1.02
CA THR A 289 -2.25 0.22 1.80
C THR A 289 -2.05 1.65 1.34
N CYS A 290 -0.84 2.07 0.98
CA CYS A 290 -0.58 3.40 0.41
C CYS A 290 -1.33 3.62 -0.92
N VAL A 291 -1.37 2.60 -1.81
CA VAL A 291 -2.14 2.70 -3.07
C VAL A 291 -3.64 2.88 -2.78
N ILE A 292 -4.19 2.07 -1.87
CA ILE A 292 -5.61 2.14 -1.49
C ILE A 292 -5.94 3.48 -0.82
N LEU A 293 -5.06 3.94 0.07
CA LEU A 293 -5.22 5.19 0.80
C LEU A 293 -5.25 6.38 -0.17
N LEU A 294 -4.32 6.45 -1.12
CA LEU A 294 -4.25 7.51 -2.11
C LEU A 294 -5.42 7.50 -3.11
N ARG A 295 -5.99 6.33 -3.42
CA ARG A 295 -7.08 6.20 -4.40
C ARG A 295 -8.46 6.22 -3.77
N MET A 296 -8.68 5.58 -2.62
CA MET A 296 -10.02 5.37 -2.06
C MET A 296 -10.34 6.28 -0.88
N VAL A 297 -9.37 6.52 0.02
CA VAL A 297 -9.63 7.30 1.25
C VAL A 297 -9.90 8.78 0.95
N ALA A 298 -9.28 9.32 -0.08
CA ALA A 298 -9.57 10.69 -0.52
C ALA A 298 -10.84 10.75 -1.38
N TYR A 299 -11.04 9.77 -2.28
CA TYR A 299 -12.13 9.76 -3.25
C TYR A 299 -13.50 9.47 -2.62
N ALA A 300 -13.60 8.45 -1.74
CA ALA A 300 -14.88 8.04 -1.19
C ALA A 300 -15.62 9.14 -0.39
N PRO A 301 -14.98 9.93 0.51
CA PRO A 301 -15.66 11.04 1.16
C PRO A 301 -16.12 12.12 0.18
N ILE A 302 -15.32 12.44 -0.85
CA ILE A 302 -15.70 13.43 -1.85
C ILE A 302 -16.95 12.98 -2.60
N LEU A 303 -16.99 11.72 -3.05
CA LEU A 303 -18.13 11.15 -3.75
C LEU A 303 -19.37 11.06 -2.84
N GLY A 304 -19.22 10.59 -1.60
CA GLY A 304 -20.32 10.43 -0.65
C GLY A 304 -20.92 11.78 -0.24
N ILE A 305 -20.10 12.75 0.15
CA ILE A 305 -20.54 14.09 0.57
C ILE A 305 -21.08 14.85 -0.65
N GLY A 306 -20.40 14.78 -1.80
CA GLY A 306 -20.83 15.40 -3.04
C GLY A 306 -22.20 14.87 -3.49
N GLY A 307 -22.42 13.55 -3.45
CA GLY A 307 -23.71 12.95 -3.74
C GLY A 307 -24.84 13.44 -2.83
N ILE A 308 -24.56 13.56 -1.52
CA ILE A 308 -25.54 14.12 -0.55
C ILE A 308 -25.85 15.59 -0.87
N ILE A 309 -24.85 16.39 -1.24
CA ILE A 309 -25.03 17.81 -1.60
C ILE A 309 -25.89 17.93 -2.86
N HIS A 310 -25.59 17.16 -3.93
CA HIS A 310 -26.38 17.17 -5.16
C HIS A 310 -27.85 16.80 -4.92
N VAL A 311 -28.09 15.77 -4.09
CA VAL A 311 -29.44 15.39 -3.69
C VAL A 311 -30.16 16.49 -2.91
N ALA A 312 -29.46 17.15 -1.98
CA ALA A 312 -30.03 18.24 -1.20
C ALA A 312 -30.35 19.48 -2.06
N GLN A 313 -29.51 19.79 -3.05
CA GLN A 313 -29.70 20.90 -3.99
C GLN A 313 -30.84 20.65 -4.97
N ALA A 314 -31.10 19.39 -5.30
CA ALA A 314 -32.25 19.06 -6.18
C ALA A 314 -33.63 19.35 -5.55
N GLY A 315 -33.66 19.76 -4.27
CA GLY A 315 -34.87 20.31 -3.61
C GLY A 315 -36.05 19.33 -3.49
N SER A 316 -35.84 18.07 -3.81
CA SER A 316 -36.91 17.07 -3.91
C SER A 316 -37.34 16.58 -2.53
N SER A 317 -38.63 16.36 -2.37
CA SER A 317 -39.21 15.74 -1.17
C SER A 317 -38.76 14.30 -0.95
N LEU A 318 -37.95 13.71 -1.85
CA LEU A 318 -37.38 12.35 -1.76
C LEU A 318 -36.07 12.29 -0.94
N THR A 319 -35.50 13.41 -0.52
CA THR A 319 -34.21 13.49 0.23
C THR A 319 -34.24 12.63 1.50
N TRP A 320 -35.38 12.51 2.18
CA TRP A 320 -35.53 11.68 3.38
C TRP A 320 -35.22 10.19 3.11
N ILE A 321 -35.49 9.68 1.90
CA ILE A 321 -35.19 8.27 1.52
C ILE A 321 -33.68 8.03 1.55
N ILE A 322 -32.90 9.00 1.08
CA ILE A 322 -31.44 8.91 1.07
C ILE A 322 -30.87 9.01 2.49
N VAL A 323 -31.45 9.91 3.31
CA VAL A 323 -31.09 9.99 4.75
C VAL A 323 -31.36 8.66 5.44
N LEU A 324 -32.51 8.03 5.18
CA LEU A 324 -32.84 6.70 5.69
C LEU A 324 -31.85 5.65 5.21
N ALA A 325 -31.49 5.64 3.93
CA ALA A 325 -30.52 4.70 3.37
C ALA A 325 -29.14 4.84 4.04
N VAL A 326 -28.65 6.08 4.19
CA VAL A 326 -27.39 6.36 4.88
C VAL A 326 -27.44 5.93 6.35
N ALA A 327 -28.53 6.20 7.06
CA ALA A 327 -28.72 5.77 8.45
C ALA A 327 -28.72 4.23 8.57
N LEU A 328 -29.40 3.52 7.67
CA LEU A 328 -29.42 2.06 7.65
C LEU A 328 -28.03 1.48 7.33
N LEU A 329 -27.28 2.10 6.41
CA LEU A 329 -25.90 1.70 6.07
C LEU A 329 -24.97 1.88 7.26
N LEU A 330 -25.02 3.02 7.94
CA LEU A 330 -24.20 3.30 9.13
C LEU A 330 -24.54 2.33 10.26
N ALA A 331 -25.83 2.04 10.47
CA ALA A 331 -26.27 1.06 11.44
C ALA A 331 -25.76 -0.35 11.10
N LEU A 332 -25.90 -0.78 9.84
CA LEU A 332 -25.38 -2.06 9.36
C LEU A 332 -23.88 -2.20 9.58
N ILE A 333 -23.10 -1.20 9.15
CA ILE A 333 -21.65 -1.20 9.31
C ILE A 333 -21.25 -1.25 10.78
N THR A 334 -21.90 -0.46 11.63
CA THR A 334 -21.63 -0.42 13.07
C THR A 334 -21.89 -1.76 13.71
N VAL A 335 -23.07 -2.36 13.44
CA VAL A 335 -23.45 -3.67 13.96
C VAL A 335 -22.47 -4.75 13.52
N LEU A 336 -22.16 -4.82 12.21
CA LEU A 336 -21.21 -5.81 11.68
C LEU A 336 -19.81 -5.64 12.29
N MET A 337 -19.33 -4.40 12.44
CA MET A 337 -18.03 -4.12 13.06
C MET A 337 -18.00 -4.54 14.54
N GLN A 338 -19.06 -4.29 15.30
CA GLN A 338 -19.15 -4.71 16.72
C GLN A 338 -19.07 -6.24 16.87
N PHE A 339 -19.69 -7.01 15.98
CA PHE A 339 -19.63 -8.47 16.02
C PHE A 339 -18.36 -9.06 15.40
N ALA A 340 -17.84 -8.50 14.31
CA ALA A 340 -16.70 -9.04 13.59
C ALA A 340 -15.34 -8.73 14.26
N MET A 341 -15.13 -7.48 14.74
CA MET A 341 -13.81 -7.06 15.24
C MET A 341 -13.29 -7.86 16.44
N PRO A 342 -14.09 -8.20 17.47
CA PRO A 342 -13.62 -9.06 18.56
C PRO A 342 -13.22 -10.46 18.07
N LYS A 343 -13.95 -11.01 17.11
CA LYS A 343 -13.68 -12.33 16.54
C LYS A 343 -12.42 -12.35 15.67
N PHE A 344 -12.12 -11.27 14.94
CA PHE A 344 -10.85 -11.14 14.22
C PHE A 344 -9.64 -11.21 15.17
N ARG A 345 -9.72 -10.58 16.35
CA ARG A 345 -8.65 -10.66 17.36
C ARG A 345 -8.48 -12.08 17.91
N ILE A 346 -9.58 -12.77 18.18
CA ILE A 346 -9.57 -14.18 18.65
C ILE A 346 -9.00 -15.06 17.55
N MET A 347 -9.43 -14.88 16.31
CA MET A 347 -8.95 -15.66 15.15
C MET A 347 -7.42 -15.57 15.02
N GLN A 348 -6.83 -14.38 15.21
CA GLN A 348 -5.37 -14.23 15.17
C GLN A 348 -4.67 -15.09 16.24
N LYS A 349 -5.16 -15.08 17.47
CA LYS A 349 -4.61 -15.93 18.55
C LYS A 349 -4.73 -17.44 18.24
N LEU A 350 -5.84 -17.83 17.59
CA LEU A 350 -6.04 -19.23 17.19
C LEU A 350 -5.12 -19.65 16.05
N VAL A 351 -4.84 -18.73 15.10
CA VAL A 351 -3.84 -18.96 14.04
C VAL A 351 -2.45 -19.12 14.66
N ASP A 352 -2.08 -18.27 15.63
CA ASP A 352 -0.79 -18.36 16.32
C ASP A 352 -0.66 -19.69 17.07
N ARG A 353 -1.74 -20.15 17.76
CA ARG A 353 -1.79 -21.46 18.41
C ARG A 353 -1.63 -22.61 17.42
N LEU A 354 -2.33 -22.57 16.29
CA LEU A 354 -2.23 -23.59 15.24
C LEU A 354 -0.80 -23.64 14.67
N ASN A 355 -0.19 -22.49 14.42
CA ASN A 355 1.20 -22.40 13.94
C ASN A 355 2.19 -22.96 14.97
N LEU A 356 1.96 -22.70 16.25
CA LEU A 356 2.80 -23.26 17.33
C LEU A 356 2.74 -24.79 17.32
N VAL A 357 1.53 -25.38 17.34
CA VAL A 357 1.32 -26.82 17.29
C VAL A 357 1.94 -27.43 16.03
N SER A 358 1.72 -26.82 14.86
CA SER A 358 2.32 -27.27 13.59
C SER A 358 3.85 -27.27 13.64
N ARG A 359 4.45 -26.21 14.20
CA ARG A 359 5.91 -26.10 14.33
C ARG A 359 6.48 -27.16 15.25
N GLU A 360 5.84 -27.39 16.40
CA GLU A 360 6.25 -28.44 17.34
C GLU A 360 6.21 -29.82 16.70
N ILE A 361 5.12 -30.14 15.97
CA ILE A 361 4.97 -31.43 15.28
C ILE A 361 6.04 -31.58 14.19
N LEU A 362 6.26 -30.56 13.34
CA LEU A 362 7.24 -30.63 12.26
C LEU A 362 8.69 -30.73 12.78
N THR A 363 8.99 -30.00 13.85
CA THR A 363 10.33 -30.07 14.47
C THR A 363 10.53 -31.39 15.21
N GLY A 364 9.46 -31.91 15.84
CA GLY A 364 9.48 -33.15 16.64
C GLY A 364 9.06 -34.41 15.88
N ILE A 365 9.00 -34.39 14.52
CA ILE A 365 8.44 -35.50 13.72
C ILE A 365 9.16 -36.84 14.00
N MET A 366 10.47 -36.84 14.21
CA MET A 366 11.24 -38.04 14.49
C MET A 366 10.92 -38.62 15.87
N PRO A 367 10.91 -37.85 16.98
CA PRO A 367 10.42 -38.32 18.27
C PRO A 367 8.97 -38.82 18.23
N ILE A 368 8.07 -38.09 17.56
CA ILE A 368 6.67 -38.49 17.44
C ILE A 368 6.54 -39.89 16.82
N ARG A 369 7.30 -40.17 15.74
CA ARG A 369 7.35 -41.47 15.08
C ARG A 369 8.02 -42.53 15.95
N ALA A 370 9.13 -42.17 16.59
CA ALA A 370 9.86 -43.13 17.46
C ALA A 370 9.04 -43.61 18.67
N PHE A 371 8.13 -42.75 19.15
CA PHE A 371 7.25 -43.07 20.29
C PHE A 371 5.84 -43.45 19.88
N SER A 372 5.54 -43.58 18.57
CA SER A 372 4.22 -43.91 18.00
C SER A 372 3.08 -43.01 18.54
N ARG A 373 3.36 -41.68 18.60
CA ARG A 373 2.41 -40.68 19.14
C ARG A 373 1.69 -39.90 18.09
N GLU A 374 1.64 -40.36 16.84
CA GLU A 374 1.00 -39.70 15.70
C GLU A 374 -0.45 -39.33 15.98
N GLN A 375 -1.25 -40.30 16.45
CA GLN A 375 -2.68 -40.07 16.75
C GLN A 375 -2.90 -39.00 17.83
N HIS A 376 -2.01 -38.95 18.81
CA HIS A 376 -2.08 -37.94 19.87
C HIS A 376 -1.85 -36.54 19.32
N GLU A 377 -0.83 -36.37 18.47
CA GLU A 377 -0.51 -35.08 17.87
C GLU A 377 -1.53 -34.67 16.79
N GLU A 378 -2.10 -35.63 16.04
CA GLU A 378 -3.22 -35.38 15.13
C GLU A 378 -4.44 -34.85 15.90
N ALA A 379 -4.81 -35.49 17.02
CA ALA A 379 -5.92 -35.01 17.84
C ALA A 379 -5.67 -33.61 18.42
N ARG A 380 -4.43 -33.33 18.84
CA ARG A 380 -4.03 -32.00 19.33
C ARG A 380 -4.10 -30.92 18.23
N PHE A 381 -3.66 -31.25 17.01
CA PHE A 381 -3.76 -30.38 15.84
C PHE A 381 -5.22 -30.15 15.46
N ASP A 382 -6.01 -31.22 15.41
CA ASP A 382 -7.43 -31.16 15.01
C ASP A 382 -8.27 -30.32 15.98
N ALA A 383 -7.99 -30.41 17.29
CA ALA A 383 -8.61 -29.55 18.29
C ALA A 383 -8.32 -28.06 18.02
N ALA A 384 -7.04 -27.69 17.77
CA ALA A 384 -6.65 -26.32 17.45
C ALA A 384 -7.26 -25.84 16.11
N ASN A 385 -7.29 -26.72 15.11
CA ASN A 385 -7.87 -26.44 13.78
C ASN A 385 -9.39 -26.26 13.85
N THR A 386 -10.07 -27.09 14.65
CA THR A 386 -11.52 -26.99 14.84
C THR A 386 -11.92 -25.68 15.53
N ASP A 387 -11.18 -25.24 16.54
CA ASP A 387 -11.39 -23.96 17.22
C ASP A 387 -11.23 -22.78 16.24
N LEU A 388 -10.17 -22.82 15.40
CA LEU A 388 -9.93 -21.84 14.36
C LEU A 388 -11.06 -21.86 13.32
N MET A 389 -11.42 -23.04 12.81
CA MET A 389 -12.48 -23.22 11.81
C MET A 389 -13.81 -22.66 12.29
N ARG A 390 -14.22 -22.95 13.54
CA ARG A 390 -15.49 -22.44 14.10
C ARG A 390 -15.50 -20.91 14.17
N THR A 391 -14.41 -20.32 14.64
CA THR A 391 -14.28 -18.86 14.73
C THR A 391 -14.26 -18.21 13.34
N GLN A 392 -13.54 -18.80 12.40
CA GLN A 392 -13.45 -18.32 11.02
C GLN A 392 -14.79 -18.46 10.30
N LEU A 393 -15.51 -19.58 10.50
CA LEU A 393 -16.83 -19.80 9.93
C LEU A 393 -17.83 -18.75 10.42
N PHE A 394 -17.84 -18.46 11.73
CA PHE A 394 -18.69 -17.39 12.28
C PHE A 394 -18.36 -16.03 11.65
N THR A 395 -17.08 -15.68 11.64
CA THR A 395 -16.61 -14.38 11.08
C THR A 395 -16.97 -14.28 9.60
N ASN A 396 -16.74 -15.35 8.82
CA ASN A 396 -17.05 -15.37 7.40
C ASN A 396 -18.56 -15.29 7.14
N ARG A 397 -19.40 -15.92 7.95
CA ARG A 397 -20.87 -15.81 7.85
C ARG A 397 -21.33 -14.38 8.10
N VAL A 398 -20.79 -13.72 9.13
CA VAL A 398 -21.10 -12.32 9.43
C VAL A 398 -20.67 -11.42 8.26
N MET A 399 -19.47 -11.60 7.75
CA MET A 399 -18.97 -10.82 6.61
C MET A 399 -19.71 -11.12 5.31
N ALA A 400 -20.08 -12.38 5.06
CA ALA A 400 -20.84 -12.77 3.89
C ALA A 400 -22.26 -12.17 3.90
N ALA A 401 -22.87 -11.97 5.06
CA ALA A 401 -24.16 -11.31 5.20
C ALA A 401 -24.13 -9.83 4.81
N MET A 402 -22.95 -9.18 4.82
CA MET A 402 -22.82 -7.76 4.49
C MET A 402 -23.34 -7.43 3.08
N MET A 403 -22.91 -8.20 2.06
CA MET A 403 -23.31 -7.93 0.67
C MET A 403 -24.82 -8.09 0.44
N PRO A 404 -25.49 -9.15 0.89
CA PRO A 404 -26.95 -9.26 0.80
C PRO A 404 -27.70 -8.11 1.47
N PHE A 405 -27.30 -7.71 2.68
CA PHE A 405 -27.93 -6.58 3.37
C PHE A 405 -27.69 -5.24 2.66
N MET A 406 -26.46 -5.01 2.16
CA MET A 406 -26.17 -3.83 1.33
C MET A 406 -27.03 -3.79 0.06
N THR A 407 -27.14 -4.92 -0.63
CA THR A 407 -27.99 -5.06 -1.82
C THR A 407 -29.47 -4.84 -1.48
N LEU A 408 -29.93 -5.34 -0.34
CA LEU A 408 -31.30 -5.12 0.13
C LEU A 408 -31.55 -3.62 0.40
N ILE A 409 -30.64 -2.95 1.07
CA ILE A 409 -30.76 -1.49 1.33
C ILE A 409 -30.76 -0.74 -0.01
N MET A 410 -29.86 -1.06 -0.93
CA MET A 410 -29.72 -0.39 -2.22
C MET A 410 -31.00 -0.57 -3.07
N ASN A 411 -31.46 -1.82 -3.24
CA ASN A 411 -32.66 -2.11 -4.05
C ASN A 411 -33.93 -1.64 -3.35
N GLY A 412 -34.00 -1.76 -2.03
CA GLY A 412 -35.13 -1.24 -1.24
C GLY A 412 -35.23 0.28 -1.35
N THR A 413 -34.11 1.00 -1.28
CA THR A 413 -34.06 2.44 -1.48
C THR A 413 -34.46 2.81 -2.91
N SER A 414 -33.96 2.09 -3.92
CA SER A 414 -34.36 2.30 -5.32
C SER A 414 -35.87 2.06 -5.53
N LEU A 415 -36.45 1.04 -4.92
CA LEU A 415 -37.88 0.78 -4.96
C LEU A 415 -38.70 1.92 -4.33
N LEU A 416 -38.24 2.43 -3.18
CA LEU A 416 -38.88 3.59 -2.53
C LEU A 416 -38.81 4.85 -3.42
N ILE A 417 -37.66 5.10 -4.05
CA ILE A 417 -37.50 6.22 -4.98
C ILE A 417 -38.45 6.08 -6.17
N VAL A 418 -38.56 4.88 -6.76
CA VAL A 418 -39.50 4.63 -7.87
C VAL A 418 -40.96 4.80 -7.42
N TRP A 419 -41.32 4.27 -6.23
CA TRP A 419 -42.69 4.36 -5.72
C TRP A 419 -43.12 5.80 -5.42
N PHE A 420 -42.31 6.53 -4.66
CA PHE A 420 -42.64 7.91 -4.29
C PHE A 420 -42.34 8.89 -5.44
N GLY A 421 -41.31 8.66 -6.24
CA GLY A 421 -40.99 9.45 -7.44
C GLY A 421 -42.05 9.28 -8.52
N GLY A 422 -42.56 8.04 -8.73
CA GLY A 422 -43.68 7.83 -9.67
C GLY A 422 -44.93 8.62 -9.32
N LYS A 423 -45.28 8.73 -8.02
CA LYS A 423 -46.40 9.59 -7.59
C LYS A 423 -46.12 11.08 -7.82
N GLN A 424 -44.87 11.54 -7.73
CA GLN A 424 -44.52 12.91 -8.02
C GLN A 424 -44.48 13.20 -9.52
N ILE A 425 -44.13 12.21 -10.34
CA ILE A 425 -44.17 12.30 -11.79
C ILE A 425 -45.63 12.41 -12.23
N ASP A 426 -46.52 11.58 -11.66
CA ASP A 426 -47.99 11.63 -11.92
C ASP A 426 -48.58 12.96 -11.51
N ALA A 427 -48.10 13.55 -10.41
CA ALA A 427 -48.48 14.90 -9.94
C ALA A 427 -47.80 16.03 -10.71
N GLY A 428 -46.96 15.76 -11.71
CA GLY A 428 -46.22 16.77 -12.50
C GLY A 428 -45.09 17.52 -11.77
N THR A 429 -44.76 17.14 -10.54
CA THR A 429 -43.75 17.81 -9.70
C THR A 429 -42.32 17.25 -9.85
N MET A 430 -42.14 16.17 -10.61
CA MET A 430 -40.85 15.55 -10.88
C MET A 430 -40.80 14.98 -12.29
N GLN A 431 -39.61 15.00 -12.91
CA GLN A 431 -39.35 14.37 -14.21
C GLN A 431 -38.72 12.95 -14.04
N VAL A 432 -38.91 12.10 -15.06
CA VAL A 432 -38.39 10.69 -15.01
C VAL A 432 -36.88 10.66 -14.94
N GLY A 433 -36.16 11.52 -15.67
CA GLY A 433 -34.72 11.59 -15.66
C GLY A 433 -34.18 12.01 -14.32
N SER A 434 -34.84 12.93 -13.62
CA SER A 434 -34.51 13.33 -12.25
C SER A 434 -34.63 12.15 -11.31
N MET A 435 -35.66 11.31 -11.42
CA MET A 435 -35.78 10.06 -10.63
C MET A 435 -34.64 9.10 -10.92
N ILE A 436 -34.21 8.95 -12.17
CA ILE A 436 -33.05 8.11 -12.54
C ILE A 436 -31.75 8.66 -11.94
N ALA A 437 -31.57 9.98 -11.96
CA ALA A 437 -30.43 10.64 -11.33
C ALA A 437 -30.39 10.38 -9.81
N PHE A 438 -31.54 10.47 -9.12
CA PHE A 438 -31.66 10.14 -7.69
C PHE A 438 -31.23 8.70 -7.37
N ILE A 439 -31.66 7.73 -8.18
CA ILE A 439 -31.26 6.32 -8.04
C ILE A 439 -29.74 6.22 -8.20
N THR A 440 -29.18 6.89 -9.20
CA THR A 440 -27.73 6.84 -9.47
C THR A 440 -26.91 7.49 -8.35
N TYR A 441 -27.31 8.64 -7.81
CA TYR A 441 -26.69 9.27 -6.66
C TYR A 441 -26.74 8.37 -5.43
N THR A 442 -27.88 7.71 -5.18
CA THR A 442 -28.02 6.75 -4.09
C THR A 442 -27.00 5.61 -4.22
N MET A 443 -26.87 5.04 -5.42
CA MET A 443 -25.86 4.01 -5.69
C MET A 443 -24.43 4.50 -5.42
N GLN A 444 -24.08 5.73 -5.86
CA GLN A 444 -22.76 6.32 -5.62
C GLN A 444 -22.49 6.53 -4.14
N ILE A 445 -23.46 7.02 -3.36
CA ILE A 445 -23.37 7.20 -1.93
C ILE A 445 -23.12 5.84 -1.24
N VAL A 446 -23.93 4.82 -1.56
CA VAL A 446 -23.76 3.44 -1.00
C VAL A 446 -22.38 2.89 -1.31
N MET A 447 -21.91 3.03 -2.55
CA MET A 447 -20.58 2.58 -2.96
C MET A 447 -19.45 3.32 -2.24
N SER A 448 -19.62 4.62 -1.97
CA SER A 448 -18.63 5.39 -1.19
C SER A 448 -18.49 4.85 0.25
N PHE A 449 -19.58 4.52 0.91
CA PHE A 449 -19.57 3.89 2.24
C PHE A 449 -18.94 2.50 2.23
N LEU A 450 -19.18 1.72 1.17
CA LEU A 450 -18.57 0.40 1.01
C LEU A 450 -17.05 0.52 0.85
N MET A 451 -16.57 1.48 0.07
CA MET A 451 -15.13 1.78 -0.06
C MET A 451 -14.50 2.17 1.29
N LEU A 452 -15.15 3.04 2.06
CA LEU A 452 -14.68 3.42 3.40
C LEU A 452 -14.62 2.24 4.36
N THR A 453 -15.61 1.34 4.30
CA THR A 453 -15.63 0.13 5.13
C THR A 453 -14.48 -0.80 4.80
N MET A 454 -14.19 -1.01 3.51
CA MET A 454 -13.04 -1.82 3.07
C MET A 454 -11.71 -1.26 3.60
N VAL A 455 -11.54 0.06 3.52
CA VAL A 455 -10.37 0.74 4.05
C VAL A 455 -10.26 0.57 5.56
N ALA A 456 -11.36 0.72 6.31
CA ALA A 456 -11.39 0.58 7.76
C ALA A 456 -10.92 -0.81 8.24
N VAL A 457 -11.19 -1.87 7.47
CA VAL A 457 -10.72 -3.24 7.77
C VAL A 457 -9.23 -3.42 7.47
N MET A 458 -8.70 -2.79 6.42
CA MET A 458 -7.30 -2.96 6.01
C MET A 458 -6.32 -2.11 6.83
N LEU A 459 -6.76 -0.96 7.29
CA LEU A 459 -5.94 0.05 7.93
C LEU A 459 -5.22 -0.42 9.22
N PRO A 460 -5.86 -1.17 10.15
CA PRO A 460 -5.20 -1.69 11.35
C PRO A 460 -4.04 -2.64 11.03
N ARG A 461 -4.16 -3.47 9.99
CA ARG A 461 -3.09 -4.40 9.56
C ARG A 461 -1.85 -3.66 9.10
N ALA A 462 -2.05 -2.60 8.30
CA ALA A 462 -0.95 -1.75 7.88
C ALA A 462 -0.31 -0.98 9.04
N GLY A 463 -1.11 -0.61 10.06
CA GLY A 463 -0.60 -0.02 11.29
C GLY A 463 0.39 -0.93 12.02
N VAL A 464 0.03 -2.20 12.20
CA VAL A 464 0.92 -3.21 12.82
C VAL A 464 2.20 -3.41 12.01
N ALA A 465 2.09 -3.53 10.67
CA ALA A 465 3.25 -3.65 9.79
C ALA A 465 4.17 -2.42 9.89
N ALA A 466 3.59 -1.22 9.96
CA ALA A 466 4.33 0.02 10.12
C ALA A 466 5.06 0.10 11.49
N ASP A 467 4.41 -0.36 12.56
CA ASP A 467 5.03 -0.39 13.90
C ASP A 467 6.22 -1.36 13.94
N ARG A 468 6.09 -2.53 13.32
CA ARG A 468 7.17 -3.53 13.23
C ARG A 468 8.38 -3.02 12.42
N ILE A 469 8.13 -2.32 11.33
CA ILE A 469 9.20 -1.72 10.52
C ILE A 469 9.85 -0.56 11.28
N ASP A 470 9.06 0.29 11.91
CA ASP A 470 9.57 1.43 12.68
C ASP A 470 10.41 0.97 13.87
N GLU A 471 10.05 -0.11 14.53
CA GLU A 471 10.86 -0.72 15.59
C GLU A 471 12.29 -1.01 15.09
N VAL A 472 12.45 -1.59 13.88
CA VAL A 472 13.78 -1.82 13.29
C VAL A 472 14.47 -0.51 12.94
N LEU A 473 13.76 0.44 12.35
CA LEU A 473 14.33 1.71 11.90
C LEU A 473 14.80 2.60 13.07
N THR A 474 14.11 2.52 14.21
CA THR A 474 14.40 3.32 15.41
C THR A 474 15.32 2.63 16.40
N THR A 475 15.53 1.31 16.28
CA THR A 475 16.51 0.59 17.13
C THR A 475 17.92 1.07 16.76
N GLU A 476 18.56 1.74 17.67
CA GLU A 476 19.95 2.15 17.50
C GLU A 476 20.89 0.99 17.84
N PRO A 477 21.96 0.76 17.04
CA PRO A 477 22.97 -0.21 17.38
C PRO A 477 23.59 0.12 18.74
N ALA A 478 23.86 -0.88 19.57
CA ALA A 478 24.55 -0.67 20.85
C ALA A 478 26.00 -0.24 20.65
N ILE A 479 26.61 -0.65 19.52
CA ILE A 479 28.00 -0.37 19.22
C ILE A 479 28.08 0.65 18.06
N HIS A 480 28.69 1.78 18.38
CA HIS A 480 28.95 2.85 17.42
C HIS A 480 30.44 3.04 17.23
N ASP A 481 30.84 3.53 16.04
CA ASP A 481 32.18 4.05 15.86
C ASP A 481 32.39 5.29 16.73
N PRO A 482 33.59 5.50 17.28
CA PRO A 482 33.90 6.67 18.07
C PRO A 482 33.72 7.95 17.24
N VAL A 483 33.34 9.04 17.91
CA VAL A 483 33.29 10.36 17.27
C VAL A 483 34.71 10.75 16.82
N PRO A 484 34.86 11.49 15.70
CA PRO A 484 36.18 11.80 15.15
C PRO A 484 37.17 12.43 16.16
N GLU A 485 36.67 13.18 17.14
CA GLU A 485 37.47 13.81 18.19
C GLU A 485 37.99 12.81 19.24
N ALA A 486 37.33 11.66 19.38
CA ALA A 486 37.72 10.60 20.33
C ALA A 486 38.69 9.58 19.71
N ILE A 487 38.95 9.65 18.42
CA ILE A 487 39.92 8.80 17.73
C ILE A 487 41.31 9.32 17.99
N PRO A 488 42.26 8.47 18.48
CA PRO A 488 43.65 8.88 18.65
C PRO A 488 44.26 9.48 17.35
N ALA A 489 44.87 10.63 17.43
CA ALA A 489 45.35 11.37 16.24
C ALA A 489 46.43 10.60 15.45
N ASP A 490 47.13 9.72 16.11
CA ASP A 490 48.19 8.85 15.57
C ASP A 490 47.69 7.51 15.02
N LEU A 491 46.40 7.23 15.14
CA LEU A 491 45.80 5.94 14.74
C LEU A 491 46.14 5.53 13.30
N ASN A 492 46.14 6.51 12.36
CA ASN A 492 46.43 6.25 10.94
C ASN A 492 47.94 5.99 10.68
N GLN A 493 48.83 6.37 11.60
CA GLN A 493 50.28 6.14 11.51
C GLN A 493 50.71 5.01 12.44
N HIS A 494 49.79 4.42 13.22
CA HIS A 494 50.09 3.40 14.17
C HIS A 494 50.56 2.10 13.48
N HIS A 495 51.70 1.58 13.96
CA HIS A 495 52.24 0.34 13.41
C HIS A 495 51.62 -0.84 14.14
N TRP A 496 50.71 -1.53 13.43
CA TRP A 496 49.98 -2.67 13.99
C TRP A 496 50.82 -3.93 13.97
N ASN A 497 51.18 -4.41 15.16
CA ASN A 497 51.87 -5.70 15.39
C ASN A 497 50.89 -6.82 15.68
N GLY A 498 49.73 -6.49 16.26
CA GLY A 498 48.66 -7.43 16.55
C GLY A 498 48.69 -7.95 18.00
N GLU A 499 49.33 -7.27 18.97
CA GLU A 499 49.20 -7.62 20.37
C GLU A 499 47.77 -7.41 20.86
N VAL A 500 47.16 -8.40 21.52
CA VAL A 500 45.84 -8.30 22.12
C VAL A 500 45.96 -8.45 23.64
N ALA A 501 45.49 -7.43 24.38
CA ALA A 501 45.52 -7.48 25.84
C ALA A 501 44.13 -7.26 26.44
N PHE A 502 43.81 -8.02 27.44
CA PHE A 502 42.63 -7.88 28.30
C PHE A 502 43.11 -7.37 29.67
N HIS A 503 42.48 -6.27 30.12
CA HIS A 503 42.80 -5.61 31.38
C HIS A 503 41.60 -5.64 32.31
N HIS A 504 41.58 -6.58 33.26
CA HIS A 504 40.53 -6.77 34.28
C HIS A 504 39.10 -6.73 33.69
N VAL A 505 38.88 -7.50 32.61
CA VAL A 505 37.63 -7.43 31.85
C VAL A 505 36.51 -8.19 32.52
N ASN A 506 35.39 -7.49 32.69
CA ASN A 506 34.09 -8.08 33.05
C ASN A 506 33.13 -7.95 31.89
N PHE A 507 32.26 -8.92 31.71
CA PHE A 507 31.25 -8.87 30.62
C PHE A 507 29.95 -9.56 30.99
N THR A 508 28.85 -8.82 30.86
CA THR A 508 27.48 -9.31 31.03
C THR A 508 26.77 -9.20 29.67
N TYR A 509 26.09 -10.26 29.25
CA TYR A 509 25.25 -10.19 28.04
C TYR A 509 24.03 -9.28 28.26
N PRO A 510 23.58 -8.49 27.25
CA PRO A 510 22.37 -7.68 27.34
C PRO A 510 21.16 -8.51 27.78
N GLY A 511 20.49 -8.10 28.87
CA GLY A 511 19.34 -8.79 29.43
C GLY A 511 19.66 -9.93 30.41
N SER A 512 20.95 -10.25 30.63
CA SER A 512 21.38 -11.16 31.72
C SER A 512 21.57 -10.40 33.03
N SER A 513 21.32 -11.06 34.15
CA SER A 513 21.63 -10.58 35.50
C SER A 513 23.00 -11.02 36.03
N GLU A 514 23.66 -11.93 35.34
CA GLU A 514 24.93 -12.52 35.75
C GLU A 514 26.00 -12.23 34.70
N ASP A 515 27.23 -12.00 35.20
CA ASP A 515 28.39 -11.81 34.34
C ASP A 515 28.76 -13.13 33.65
N ALA A 516 29.05 -13.07 32.37
CA ALA A 516 29.59 -14.21 31.60
C ALA A 516 31.10 -14.30 31.67
N LEU A 517 31.78 -13.21 32.00
CA LEU A 517 33.23 -13.15 32.22
C LEU A 517 33.53 -12.27 33.42
N HIS A 518 34.47 -12.73 34.27
CA HIS A 518 34.86 -12.07 35.49
C HIS A 518 36.38 -11.88 35.56
N ASP A 519 36.82 -10.63 35.68
CA ASP A 519 38.21 -10.25 35.95
C ASP A 519 39.23 -10.94 35.03
N ILE A 520 38.99 -10.92 33.73
CA ILE A 520 39.82 -11.52 32.71
C ILE A 520 41.04 -10.65 32.47
N ASP A 521 42.25 -11.20 32.71
CA ASP A 521 43.54 -10.51 32.51
C ASP A 521 44.54 -11.40 31.79
N PHE A 522 44.92 -11.06 30.56
CA PHE A 522 45.96 -11.73 29.78
C PHE A 522 46.45 -10.91 28.61
N VAL A 523 47.62 -11.28 28.08
CA VAL A 523 48.16 -10.70 26.84
C VAL A 523 48.46 -11.82 25.85
N ALA A 524 47.97 -11.72 24.63
CA ALA A 524 48.31 -12.53 23.46
C ALA A 524 49.28 -11.77 22.57
N LYS A 525 50.47 -12.30 22.36
CA LYS A 525 51.59 -11.60 21.70
C LYS A 525 51.72 -11.98 20.23
N PRO A 526 52.19 -11.07 19.37
CA PRO A 526 52.56 -11.37 17.98
C PRO A 526 53.54 -12.55 17.88
N GLY A 527 53.37 -13.36 16.84
CA GLY A 527 54.18 -14.57 16.63
C GLY A 527 53.90 -15.73 17.60
N GLN A 528 52.87 -15.60 18.46
CA GLN A 528 52.53 -16.62 19.46
C GLN A 528 51.10 -17.12 19.29
N THR A 529 50.90 -18.36 19.66
CA THR A 529 49.58 -18.99 19.74
C THR A 529 49.11 -18.98 21.19
N THR A 530 48.00 -18.28 21.46
CA THR A 530 47.26 -18.31 22.72
C THR A 530 46.05 -19.22 22.54
N ALA A 531 45.94 -20.28 23.30
CA ALA A 531 44.82 -21.21 23.26
C ALA A 531 43.92 -21.00 24.48
N ILE A 532 42.61 -21.11 24.27
CA ILE A 532 41.60 -20.99 25.33
C ILE A 532 40.84 -22.31 25.42
N ILE A 533 40.86 -22.95 26.59
CA ILE A 533 40.20 -24.21 26.85
C ILE A 533 39.33 -24.11 28.09
N GLY A 534 38.31 -24.95 28.20
CA GLY A 534 37.39 -25.02 29.34
C GLY A 534 36.10 -25.73 29.00
N SER A 535 35.22 -25.89 29.96
CA SER A 535 33.89 -26.51 29.80
C SER A 535 33.00 -25.79 28.82
N THR A 536 31.94 -26.45 28.35
CA THR A 536 30.93 -25.79 27.50
C THR A 536 30.19 -24.72 28.32
N GLY A 537 30.03 -23.52 27.76
CA GLY A 537 29.35 -22.41 28.43
C GLY A 537 30.24 -21.54 29.31
N CYS A 538 31.53 -21.84 29.54
CA CYS A 538 32.42 -21.06 30.40
C CYS A 538 32.89 -19.70 29.84
N GLY A 539 32.36 -19.22 28.69
CA GLY A 539 32.66 -17.89 28.17
C GLY A 539 33.72 -17.80 27.06
N LYS A 540 34.24 -18.92 26.50
CA LYS A 540 35.31 -18.93 25.48
C LYS A 540 35.01 -18.10 24.25
N THR A 541 33.85 -18.30 23.63
CA THR A 541 33.38 -17.53 22.45
C THR A 541 33.16 -16.06 22.80
N SER A 542 32.75 -15.78 24.06
CA SER A 542 32.52 -14.38 24.50
C SER A 542 33.84 -13.59 24.47
N LEU A 543 34.98 -14.19 24.80
CA LEU A 543 36.29 -13.53 24.65
C LEU A 543 36.57 -13.11 23.22
N LEU A 544 36.32 -13.99 22.24
CA LEU A 544 36.51 -13.66 20.82
C LEU A 544 35.55 -12.58 20.35
N HIS A 545 34.31 -12.58 20.86
CA HIS A 545 33.33 -11.56 20.55
C HIS A 545 33.72 -10.17 21.07
N LEU A 546 34.42 -10.09 22.19
CA LEU A 546 34.96 -8.83 22.72
C LEU A 546 36.13 -8.31 21.88
N ILE A 547 37.03 -9.19 21.40
CA ILE A 547 38.14 -8.81 20.50
C ILE A 547 37.61 -8.28 19.18
N THR A 548 36.58 -8.93 18.60
CA THR A 548 35.95 -8.50 17.35
C THR A 548 35.03 -7.28 17.51
N ARG A 549 34.84 -6.86 18.77
CA ARG A 549 33.88 -5.80 19.14
C ARG A 549 32.47 -6.09 18.60
N PHE A 550 32.01 -7.33 18.77
CA PHE A 550 30.57 -7.67 18.60
C PHE A 550 29.76 -7.28 19.82
N TYR A 551 30.44 -7.19 20.99
CA TYR A 551 29.95 -6.60 22.22
C TYR A 551 31.07 -5.75 22.83
N ASP A 552 30.70 -4.72 23.58
CA ASP A 552 31.62 -3.94 24.40
C ASP A 552 31.69 -4.54 25.83
N VAL A 553 32.82 -4.39 26.49
CA VAL A 553 33.01 -4.85 27.88
C VAL A 553 32.13 -4.05 28.86
N THR A 554 31.67 -4.68 29.92
CA THR A 554 30.93 -4.01 31.01
C THR A 554 31.87 -3.40 32.07
N GLY A 555 33.11 -3.94 32.19
CA GLY A 555 34.18 -3.42 33.03
C GLY A 555 35.54 -3.73 32.43
N GLY A 556 36.56 -2.96 32.75
CA GLY A 556 37.89 -3.12 32.19
C GLY A 556 38.04 -2.63 30.74
N SER A 557 39.07 -3.13 30.04
CA SER A 557 39.33 -2.79 28.66
C SER A 557 39.96 -3.91 27.86
N VAL A 558 39.68 -3.99 26.56
CA VAL A 558 40.39 -4.82 25.58
C VAL A 558 41.17 -3.89 24.68
N THR A 559 42.44 -4.14 24.53
CA THR A 559 43.33 -3.31 23.69
C THR A 559 43.97 -4.11 22.57
N VAL A 560 44.21 -3.48 21.44
CA VAL A 560 45.04 -3.99 20.34
C VAL A 560 46.20 -3.04 20.18
N ASP A 561 47.42 -3.54 20.35
CA ASP A 561 48.67 -2.76 20.38
C ASP A 561 48.59 -1.51 21.30
N GLY A 562 47.96 -1.68 22.48
CA GLY A 562 47.76 -0.64 23.48
C GLY A 562 46.58 0.30 23.25
N VAL A 563 45.91 0.23 22.12
CA VAL A 563 44.72 1.08 21.79
C VAL A 563 43.45 0.31 22.19
N ASP A 564 42.60 0.94 22.98
CA ASP A 564 41.28 0.34 23.36
C ASP A 564 40.40 0.17 22.09
N VAL A 565 39.84 -1.02 21.92
CA VAL A 565 38.98 -1.35 20.76
C VAL A 565 37.77 -0.43 20.62
N ARG A 566 37.34 0.25 21.71
CA ARG A 566 36.26 1.23 21.72
C ARG A 566 36.65 2.58 21.14
N GLN A 567 37.97 2.89 21.09
CA GLN A 567 38.51 4.14 20.57
C GLN A 567 38.91 4.09 19.11
N MET A 568 38.77 2.95 18.44
CA MET A 568 39.04 2.81 17.02
C MET A 568 37.78 2.50 16.20
N PRO A 569 37.72 2.95 14.95
CA PRO A 569 36.64 2.58 14.02
C PRO A 569 36.60 1.05 13.86
N GLN A 570 35.39 0.49 13.83
CA GLN A 570 35.19 -0.97 13.66
C GLN A 570 35.84 -1.49 12.37
N SER A 571 35.87 -0.69 11.31
CA SER A 571 36.53 -1.06 10.05
C SER A 571 38.03 -1.23 10.21
N THR A 572 38.71 -0.37 10.99
CA THR A 572 40.12 -0.47 11.30
C THR A 572 40.41 -1.70 12.13
N LEU A 573 39.67 -1.89 13.23
CA LEU A 573 39.82 -3.09 14.09
C LEU A 573 39.64 -4.36 13.28
N ARG A 574 38.48 -4.49 12.60
CA ARG A 574 38.16 -5.70 11.83
C ARG A 574 39.03 -5.88 10.61
N GLY A 575 39.68 -4.83 10.13
CA GLY A 575 40.74 -4.88 9.11
C GLY A 575 41.95 -5.74 9.56
N LEU A 576 42.28 -5.66 10.84
CA LEU A 576 43.41 -6.39 11.44
C LEU A 576 43.08 -7.86 11.75
N LEU A 577 41.79 -8.25 11.80
CA LEU A 577 41.31 -9.54 12.27
C LEU A 577 40.99 -10.50 11.12
N GLY A 578 41.37 -11.76 11.28
CA GLY A 578 40.85 -12.90 10.53
C GLY A 578 40.03 -13.78 11.46
N TYR A 579 38.69 -13.73 11.39
CA TYR A 579 37.79 -14.43 12.29
C TYR A 579 37.17 -15.66 11.62
N VAL A 580 37.27 -16.80 12.25
CA VAL A 580 36.66 -18.07 11.83
C VAL A 580 35.68 -18.52 12.91
N PRO A 581 34.35 -18.41 12.65
CA PRO A 581 33.33 -18.78 13.62
C PRO A 581 33.26 -20.31 13.81
N GLN A 582 32.69 -20.76 14.94
CA GLN A 582 32.45 -22.16 15.25
C GLN A 582 31.68 -22.90 14.14
N LYS A 583 30.66 -22.29 13.58
CA LYS A 583 29.95 -22.82 12.40
C LYS A 583 30.39 -22.05 11.17
N GLY A 584 31.08 -22.71 10.25
CA GLY A 584 31.47 -22.10 8.97
C GLY A 584 30.27 -21.66 8.17
N VAL A 585 30.21 -20.37 7.81
CA VAL A 585 29.16 -19.78 6.98
C VAL A 585 29.71 -19.45 5.61
N LEU A 586 29.10 -20.01 4.57
CA LEU A 586 29.43 -19.71 3.18
C LEU A 586 28.26 -18.98 2.52
N PHE A 587 28.59 -18.02 1.65
CA PHE A 587 27.63 -17.28 0.85
C PHE A 587 27.40 -17.94 -0.49
N SER A 588 26.19 -17.73 -1.06
CA SER A 588 25.90 -18.16 -2.43
C SER A 588 26.83 -17.44 -3.41
N GLY A 589 27.40 -18.20 -4.35
CA GLY A 589 28.39 -17.71 -5.30
C GLY A 589 29.34 -18.84 -5.68
N THR A 590 30.61 -18.53 -5.90
CA THR A 590 31.66 -19.54 -6.21
C THR A 590 32.56 -19.76 -4.99
N ILE A 591 33.40 -20.78 -5.02
CA ILE A 591 34.45 -20.98 -4.01
C ILE A 591 35.39 -19.76 -4.02
N ASP A 592 35.83 -19.30 -5.18
CA ASP A 592 36.68 -18.11 -5.33
C ASP A 592 36.06 -16.88 -4.68
N SER A 593 34.80 -16.56 -4.98
CA SER A 593 34.10 -15.41 -4.39
C SER A 593 33.97 -15.51 -2.87
N ASN A 594 33.85 -16.70 -2.33
CA ASN A 594 33.82 -16.95 -0.89
C ASN A 594 35.20 -16.73 -0.23
N LEU A 595 36.29 -17.11 -0.89
CA LEU A 595 37.64 -16.90 -0.38
C LEU A 595 38.07 -15.42 -0.45
N LYS A 596 37.69 -14.73 -1.52
CA LYS A 596 37.91 -13.30 -1.71
C LYS A 596 37.03 -12.40 -0.85
N PHE A 597 36.04 -12.95 -0.15
CA PHE A 597 35.10 -12.20 0.69
C PHE A 597 35.80 -11.40 1.83
N GLY A 598 37.00 -11.78 2.22
CA GLY A 598 37.76 -11.15 3.31
C GLY A 598 38.30 -9.74 2.99
N GLY A 599 38.39 -9.35 1.71
CA GLY A 599 38.91 -8.05 1.29
C GLY A 599 38.94 -7.88 -0.24
N GLU A 600 38.95 -6.62 -0.69
CA GLU A 600 38.96 -6.29 -2.13
C GLU A 600 40.33 -6.52 -2.80
N ASN A 601 41.41 -6.57 -2.02
CA ASN A 601 42.79 -6.69 -2.53
C ASN A 601 43.32 -8.13 -2.54
N ILE A 602 42.46 -9.13 -2.30
CA ILE A 602 42.87 -10.54 -2.28
C ILE A 602 43.08 -11.03 -3.72
N THR A 603 44.32 -11.44 -4.04
CA THR A 603 44.69 -11.94 -5.36
C THR A 603 44.38 -13.41 -5.53
N ASP A 604 44.36 -13.91 -6.77
CA ASP A 604 44.21 -15.33 -7.06
C ASP A 604 45.36 -16.18 -6.47
N ALA A 605 46.54 -15.58 -6.32
CA ALA A 605 47.67 -16.24 -5.67
C ALA A 605 47.41 -16.46 -4.16
N ASP A 606 46.86 -15.44 -3.49
CA ASP A 606 46.45 -15.51 -2.09
C ASP A 606 45.36 -16.54 -1.86
N VAL A 607 44.36 -16.60 -2.73
CA VAL A 607 43.29 -17.58 -2.71
C VAL A 607 43.85 -19.01 -2.80
N ARG A 608 44.76 -19.27 -3.74
CA ARG A 608 45.37 -20.60 -3.90
C ARG A 608 46.27 -20.97 -2.76
N SER A 609 47.07 -20.01 -2.25
CA SER A 609 47.91 -20.22 -1.08
C SER A 609 47.06 -20.54 0.14
N ALA A 610 46.04 -19.74 0.41
CA ALA A 610 45.13 -19.96 1.52
C ALA A 610 44.38 -21.30 1.46
N ALA A 611 43.92 -21.68 0.25
CA ALA A 611 43.30 -22.99 0.04
C ALA A 611 44.24 -24.16 0.32
N ARG A 612 45.52 -24.02 -0.06
CA ARG A 612 46.56 -25.04 0.23
C ARG A 612 46.82 -25.15 1.73
N ILE A 613 47.01 -24.03 2.41
CA ILE A 613 47.25 -23.96 3.84
C ILE A 613 46.06 -24.57 4.61
N ALA A 614 44.84 -24.21 4.21
CA ALA A 614 43.60 -24.72 4.79
C ALA A 614 43.30 -26.18 4.43
N GLN A 615 44.19 -26.88 3.68
CA GLN A 615 44.00 -28.25 3.20
C GLN A 615 42.72 -28.38 2.35
N ALA A 616 42.35 -27.32 1.62
CA ALA A 616 41.13 -27.27 0.80
C ALA A 616 41.38 -27.56 -0.66
N GLU A 617 42.62 -27.42 -1.16
CA GLU A 617 42.99 -27.49 -2.59
C GLU A 617 42.60 -28.84 -3.22
N GLU A 618 42.79 -29.96 -2.49
CA GLU A 618 42.47 -31.29 -3.00
C GLU A 618 40.99 -31.43 -3.39
N PHE A 619 40.07 -31.10 -2.48
CA PHE A 619 38.64 -31.23 -2.79
C PHE A 619 38.13 -30.15 -3.73
N ILE A 620 38.77 -28.95 -3.79
CA ILE A 620 38.45 -27.91 -4.78
C ILE A 620 38.83 -28.38 -6.17
N SER A 621 40.04 -28.93 -6.35
CA SER A 621 40.54 -29.43 -7.63
C SER A 621 39.80 -30.68 -8.10
N ALA A 622 39.21 -31.46 -7.20
CA ALA A 622 38.35 -32.60 -7.54
C ALA A 622 36.96 -32.20 -8.07
N LYS A 623 36.57 -30.93 -7.94
CA LYS A 623 35.31 -30.42 -8.49
C LYS A 623 35.47 -30.08 -9.97
N PRO A 624 34.43 -30.27 -10.80
CA PRO A 624 34.52 -30.03 -12.28
C PRO A 624 34.97 -28.62 -12.65
N GLU A 625 34.53 -27.60 -11.87
CA GLU A 625 34.79 -26.18 -12.14
C GLU A 625 35.86 -25.60 -11.20
N GLY A 626 36.51 -26.44 -10.37
CA GLY A 626 37.55 -26.02 -9.44
C GLY A 626 37.09 -24.89 -8.53
N TYR A 627 37.79 -23.77 -8.54
CA TYR A 627 37.48 -22.57 -7.74
C TYR A 627 36.19 -21.87 -8.16
N GLU A 628 35.74 -22.03 -9.41
CA GLU A 628 34.46 -21.47 -9.91
C GLU A 628 33.27 -22.34 -9.56
N SER A 629 33.48 -23.47 -8.88
CA SER A 629 32.40 -24.35 -8.47
C SER A 629 31.39 -23.62 -7.59
N PRO A 630 30.07 -23.78 -7.86
CA PRO A 630 29.03 -23.04 -7.16
C PRO A 630 28.88 -23.51 -5.71
N ILE A 631 28.70 -22.53 -4.83
CA ILE A 631 28.31 -22.72 -3.43
C ILE A 631 26.84 -22.32 -3.30
N ALA A 632 26.00 -23.26 -2.87
CA ALA A 632 24.61 -23.01 -2.55
C ALA A 632 24.46 -22.15 -1.29
N GLN A 633 23.29 -21.56 -1.08
CA GLN A 633 22.99 -20.75 0.10
C GLN A 633 23.30 -21.50 1.39
N GLY A 634 24.12 -20.88 2.25
CA GLY A 634 24.60 -21.50 3.50
C GLY A 634 25.51 -22.70 3.30
N GLY A 635 26.02 -22.95 2.07
CA GLY A 635 26.93 -24.03 1.76
C GLY A 635 26.31 -25.42 1.90
N THR A 636 25.03 -25.60 1.61
CA THR A 636 24.31 -26.88 1.76
C THR A 636 24.84 -27.99 0.85
N ASN A 637 25.57 -27.64 -0.20
CA ASN A 637 26.17 -28.55 -1.16
C ASN A 637 27.63 -28.92 -0.86
N VAL A 638 28.15 -28.59 0.30
CA VAL A 638 29.48 -28.95 0.80
C VAL A 638 29.38 -29.55 2.20
N SER A 639 30.29 -30.48 2.53
CA SER A 639 30.32 -31.11 3.88
C SER A 639 30.71 -30.12 4.97
N GLY A 640 30.43 -30.46 6.26
CA GLY A 640 30.80 -29.63 7.40
C GLY A 640 32.29 -29.33 7.48
N GLY A 641 33.16 -30.34 7.29
CA GLY A 641 34.61 -30.16 7.24
C GLY A 641 35.08 -29.33 6.03
N GLN A 642 34.45 -29.46 4.86
CA GLN A 642 34.74 -28.59 3.71
C GLN A 642 34.35 -27.14 3.97
N LYS A 643 33.16 -26.88 4.56
CA LYS A 643 32.74 -25.51 4.99
C LYS A 643 33.76 -24.90 5.92
N GLN A 644 34.22 -25.67 6.88
CA GLN A 644 35.18 -25.18 7.88
C GLN A 644 36.53 -24.83 7.24
N ARG A 645 37.07 -25.73 6.36
CA ARG A 645 38.30 -25.45 5.61
C ARG A 645 38.18 -24.22 4.71
N LEU A 646 37.06 -24.02 4.03
CA LEU A 646 36.83 -22.81 3.23
C LEU A 646 36.73 -21.56 4.12
N SER A 647 36.12 -21.65 5.29
CA SER A 647 36.05 -20.53 6.24
C SER A 647 37.42 -20.16 6.79
N ILE A 648 38.27 -21.16 7.06
CA ILE A 648 39.67 -20.98 7.47
C ILE A 648 40.46 -20.36 6.31
N ALA A 649 40.34 -20.88 5.09
CA ALA A 649 40.98 -20.33 3.91
C ALA A 649 40.63 -18.84 3.67
N ARG A 650 39.35 -18.47 3.87
CA ARG A 650 38.88 -17.07 3.78
C ARG A 650 39.61 -16.15 4.76
N ALA A 651 39.83 -16.61 6.00
CA ALA A 651 40.54 -15.83 7.00
C ALA A 651 42.05 -15.72 6.67
N ILE A 652 42.66 -16.80 6.15
CA ILE A 652 44.08 -16.80 5.75
C ILE A 652 44.31 -15.90 4.54
N ALA A 653 43.45 -15.95 3.51
CA ALA A 653 43.57 -15.15 2.28
C ALA A 653 43.62 -13.65 2.54
N LYS A 654 43.13 -13.20 3.70
CA LYS A 654 43.11 -11.79 4.10
C LYS A 654 44.48 -11.32 4.65
N HIS A 655 45.38 -12.20 5.03
CA HIS A 655 46.66 -11.91 5.69
C HIS A 655 46.54 -10.97 6.91
N PRO A 656 45.66 -11.30 7.89
CA PRO A 656 45.43 -10.43 9.05
C PRO A 656 46.58 -10.45 10.01
N LYS A 657 46.69 -9.44 10.90
CA LYS A 657 47.65 -9.41 12.00
C LYS A 657 47.25 -10.31 13.18
N ILE A 658 45.94 -10.59 13.30
CA ILE A 658 45.36 -11.37 14.40
C ILE A 658 44.41 -12.41 13.81
N TYR A 659 44.68 -13.68 14.09
CA TYR A 659 43.79 -14.80 13.73
C TYR A 659 42.97 -15.22 14.94
N LEU A 660 41.66 -15.33 14.78
CA LEU A 660 40.71 -15.75 15.79
C LEU A 660 39.97 -17.02 15.31
N PHE A 661 40.19 -18.15 15.95
CA PHE A 661 39.57 -19.44 15.63
C PHE A 661 38.63 -19.85 16.75
N ASP A 662 37.34 -19.88 16.49
CA ASP A 662 36.35 -20.33 17.47
C ASP A 662 35.95 -21.79 17.20
N ASP A 663 36.58 -22.71 17.95
CA ASP A 663 36.41 -24.18 17.85
C ASP A 663 36.44 -24.72 16.40
N SER A 664 37.23 -24.06 15.56
CA SER A 664 37.16 -24.21 14.09
C SER A 664 37.80 -25.51 13.60
N PHE A 665 38.49 -26.25 14.45
CA PHE A 665 39.20 -27.49 14.12
C PHE A 665 38.38 -28.74 14.50
N SER A 666 37.36 -28.62 15.32
CA SER A 666 36.59 -29.76 15.86
C SER A 666 35.84 -30.56 14.78
N ALA A 667 35.49 -29.95 13.67
CA ALA A 667 34.81 -30.61 12.54
C ALA A 667 35.76 -31.31 11.56
N LEU A 668 37.07 -31.24 11.79
CA LEU A 668 38.09 -31.85 10.94
C LEU A 668 38.48 -33.23 11.46
N ASP A 669 38.87 -34.13 10.55
CA ASP A 669 39.54 -35.38 10.89
C ASP A 669 40.95 -35.10 11.41
N TYR A 670 41.48 -36.02 12.23
CA TYR A 670 42.76 -35.83 12.92
C TYR A 670 43.94 -35.55 11.97
N LYS A 671 44.00 -36.24 10.82
CA LYS A 671 45.09 -36.08 9.84
C LYS A 671 45.07 -34.68 9.20
N THR A 672 43.88 -34.22 8.79
CA THR A 672 43.68 -32.90 8.22
C THR A 672 43.97 -31.80 9.27
N ASP A 673 43.49 -31.95 10.50
CA ASP A 673 43.75 -31.01 11.59
C ASP A 673 45.25 -30.80 11.85
N VAL A 674 46.01 -31.88 11.97
CA VAL A 674 47.49 -31.81 12.18
C VAL A 674 48.19 -31.15 11.01
N ALA A 675 47.85 -31.52 9.78
CA ALA A 675 48.45 -30.95 8.57
C ALA A 675 48.15 -29.45 8.44
N LEU A 676 46.89 -29.06 8.70
CA LEU A 676 46.47 -27.67 8.65
C LEU A 676 47.18 -26.82 9.69
N ARG A 677 47.27 -27.28 10.96
CA ARG A 677 47.95 -26.52 12.03
C ARG A 677 49.44 -26.35 11.75
N ARG A 678 50.09 -27.38 11.20
CA ARG A 678 51.50 -27.29 10.78
C ARG A 678 51.68 -26.24 9.67
N ALA A 679 50.84 -26.24 8.66
CA ALA A 679 50.87 -25.27 7.58
C ALA A 679 50.52 -23.85 8.07
N LEU A 680 49.55 -23.74 8.96
CA LEU A 680 49.13 -22.47 9.55
C LEU A 680 50.27 -21.84 10.38
N LYS A 681 50.98 -22.63 11.21
CA LYS A 681 52.11 -22.15 12.02
C LYS A 681 53.24 -21.57 11.15
N ALA A 682 53.48 -22.15 9.98
CA ALA A 682 54.52 -21.66 9.05
C ALA A 682 54.09 -20.30 8.42
N GLU A 683 52.81 -20.11 8.14
CA GLU A 683 52.28 -18.91 7.50
C GLU A 683 52.05 -17.74 8.49
N THR A 684 51.67 -18.08 9.74
CA THR A 684 51.29 -17.07 10.76
C THR A 684 52.45 -16.70 11.69
N GLY A 685 53.72 -16.88 11.25
CA GLY A 685 54.91 -16.70 12.08
C GLY A 685 55.00 -15.35 12.79
N ASP A 686 54.52 -14.27 12.19
CA ASP A 686 54.53 -12.92 12.74
C ASP A 686 53.18 -12.45 13.28
N ALA A 687 52.11 -13.23 13.10
CA ALA A 687 50.76 -12.83 13.52
C ALA A 687 50.39 -13.41 14.90
N THR A 688 49.50 -12.76 15.59
CA THR A 688 48.89 -13.28 16.81
C THR A 688 47.83 -14.32 16.46
N VAL A 689 47.90 -15.50 17.07
CA VAL A 689 46.92 -16.55 16.84
C VAL A 689 46.19 -16.85 18.16
N ILE A 690 44.86 -16.68 18.17
CA ILE A 690 44.02 -17.01 19.32
C ILE A 690 43.09 -18.16 18.94
N ILE A 691 43.16 -19.28 19.62
CA ILE A 691 42.40 -20.49 19.32
C ILE A 691 41.51 -20.84 20.49
N VAL A 692 40.21 -20.84 20.32
CA VAL A 692 39.29 -21.53 21.24
C VAL A 692 39.19 -22.98 20.80
N ALA A 693 39.42 -23.89 21.72
CA ALA A 693 39.39 -25.33 21.47
C ALA A 693 38.69 -26.11 22.58
N GLN A 694 38.11 -27.24 22.21
CA GLN A 694 37.58 -28.25 23.15
C GLN A 694 38.50 -29.46 23.31
N ARG A 695 39.44 -29.64 22.35
CA ARG A 695 40.37 -30.78 22.36
C ARG A 695 41.74 -30.35 22.84
N ILE A 696 42.29 -31.10 23.79
CA ILE A 696 43.65 -30.90 24.30
C ILE A 696 44.69 -31.01 23.19
N SER A 697 44.53 -31.96 22.26
CA SER A 697 45.42 -32.15 21.11
C SER A 697 45.59 -30.89 20.26
N THR A 698 44.61 -30.00 20.25
CA THR A 698 44.65 -28.73 19.51
C THR A 698 45.52 -27.68 20.21
N VAL A 699 45.60 -27.70 21.52
CA VAL A 699 46.24 -26.65 22.34
C VAL A 699 47.62 -27.07 22.91
N LEU A 700 48.04 -28.32 22.76
CA LEU A 700 49.23 -28.90 23.34
C LEU A 700 50.51 -28.12 23.06
N HIS A 701 50.64 -27.55 21.86
CA HIS A 701 51.81 -26.79 21.40
C HIS A 701 51.60 -25.27 21.42
N ALA A 702 50.56 -24.77 22.09
CA ALA A 702 50.34 -23.33 22.24
C ALA A 702 51.42 -22.73 23.16
N ASN A 703 51.85 -21.52 22.84
CA ASN A 703 52.80 -20.75 23.66
C ASN A 703 52.19 -20.36 25.01
N GLN A 704 50.89 -20.15 25.02
CA GLN A 704 50.09 -19.86 26.20
C GLN A 704 48.76 -20.56 26.12
N ILE A 705 48.34 -21.20 27.19
CA ILE A 705 47.01 -21.82 27.34
C ILE A 705 46.31 -21.10 28.50
N LEU A 706 45.09 -20.66 28.26
CA LEU A 706 44.18 -20.08 29.24
C LEU A 706 43.10 -21.12 29.55
N VAL A 707 43.01 -21.53 30.80
CA VAL A 707 41.97 -22.45 31.28
C VAL A 707 40.84 -21.62 31.86
N LEU A 708 39.68 -21.73 31.23
CA LEU A 708 38.48 -20.96 31.60
C LEU A 708 37.50 -21.87 32.36
N GLU A 709 37.04 -21.44 33.52
CA GLU A 709 36.01 -22.08 34.32
C GLU A 709 35.08 -21.01 34.90
N ASP A 710 33.78 -21.15 34.72
CA ASP A 710 32.74 -20.21 35.19
C ASP A 710 33.08 -18.73 34.95
N GLY A 711 33.52 -18.41 33.72
CA GLY A 711 33.86 -17.04 33.32
C GLY A 711 35.16 -16.49 33.90
N ARG A 712 36.00 -17.29 34.57
CA ARG A 712 37.28 -16.88 35.16
C ARG A 712 38.46 -17.66 34.57
N ILE A 713 39.64 -17.04 34.52
CA ILE A 713 40.88 -17.73 34.17
C ILE A 713 41.39 -18.42 35.44
N VAL A 714 41.29 -19.76 35.50
CA VAL A 714 41.75 -20.58 36.63
C VAL A 714 43.15 -21.13 36.40
N GLY A 715 43.70 -21.04 35.18
CA GLY A 715 45.06 -21.46 34.85
C GLY A 715 45.60 -20.72 33.64
N LYS A 716 46.88 -20.33 33.66
CA LYS A 716 47.59 -19.66 32.58
C LYS A 716 49.03 -20.18 32.50
N GLY A 717 49.42 -20.72 31.36
CA GLY A 717 50.77 -21.24 31.15
C GLY A 717 50.89 -22.13 29.94
N THR A 718 51.99 -22.85 29.82
CA THR A 718 52.20 -23.91 28.83
C THR A 718 51.55 -25.23 29.29
N HIS A 719 51.41 -26.19 28.38
CA HIS A 719 50.87 -27.51 28.71
C HIS A 719 51.59 -28.12 29.93
N ALA A 720 52.96 -28.14 29.95
CA ALA A 720 53.72 -28.68 31.03
C ALA A 720 53.48 -27.97 32.37
N GLN A 721 53.42 -26.63 32.37
CA GLN A 721 53.12 -25.81 33.56
C GLN A 721 51.75 -26.09 34.14
N LEU A 722 50.72 -26.17 33.22
CA LEU A 722 49.33 -26.41 33.62
C LEU A 722 49.12 -27.86 34.14
N MET A 723 49.84 -28.82 33.57
CA MET A 723 49.81 -30.19 34.08
C MET A 723 50.37 -30.33 35.52
N GLU A 724 51.23 -29.41 35.97
CA GLU A 724 51.74 -29.35 37.33
C GLU A 724 50.89 -28.51 38.28
N SER A 725 50.30 -27.39 37.76
CA SER A 725 49.74 -26.32 38.61
C SER A 725 48.20 -26.16 38.55
N CYS A 726 47.51 -26.70 37.52
CA CYS A 726 46.11 -26.44 37.31
C CYS A 726 45.26 -27.73 37.36
N PRO A 727 44.52 -28.00 38.46
CA PRO A 727 43.69 -29.20 38.57
C PRO A 727 42.61 -29.30 37.46
N ALA A 728 41.96 -28.17 37.09
CA ALA A 728 40.95 -28.14 36.04
C ALA A 728 41.55 -28.55 34.68
N TYR A 729 42.79 -28.10 34.36
CA TYR A 729 43.45 -28.52 33.13
C TYR A 729 43.82 -30.01 33.15
N GLN A 730 44.30 -30.51 34.29
CA GLN A 730 44.63 -31.92 34.46
C GLN A 730 43.43 -32.84 34.27
N GLU A 731 42.24 -32.41 34.75
CA GLU A 731 41.02 -33.17 34.60
C GLU A 731 40.64 -33.28 33.12
N ILE A 732 40.63 -32.13 32.41
CA ILE A 732 40.35 -32.08 30.96
C ILE A 732 41.38 -32.94 30.20
N ALA A 733 42.65 -32.81 30.51
CA ALA A 733 43.73 -33.56 29.85
C ALA A 733 43.61 -35.07 30.04
N ARG A 734 43.39 -35.53 31.29
CA ARG A 734 43.19 -36.94 31.60
C ARG A 734 41.96 -37.58 31.03
N SER A 735 40.92 -36.77 30.79
CA SER A 735 39.69 -37.24 30.11
C SER A 735 39.85 -37.48 28.61
N GLN A 736 40.86 -36.86 27.99
CA GLN A 736 41.02 -36.85 26.52
C GLN A 736 42.29 -37.52 26.00
N LEU A 737 43.36 -37.58 26.80
CA LEU A 737 44.66 -38.13 26.40
C LEU A 737 44.89 -39.49 27.06
N SER A 738 45.56 -40.42 26.36
CA SER A 738 46.03 -41.65 26.88
C SER A 738 47.26 -41.42 27.83
N ASN A 739 47.55 -42.33 28.74
CA ASN A 739 48.70 -42.22 29.68
C ASN A 739 50.05 -42.03 28.94
N LYS A 740 50.20 -42.58 27.72
CA LYS A 740 51.41 -42.38 26.91
C LYS A 740 51.53 -40.98 26.34
N GLU A 741 50.38 -40.32 26.02
CA GLU A 741 50.34 -38.94 25.49
C GLU A 741 50.50 -37.91 26.61
N LEU A 742 50.10 -38.24 27.82
CA LEU A 742 50.31 -37.41 29.02
C LEU A 742 51.77 -37.26 29.43
N ASP A 743 52.60 -38.31 29.19
CA ASP A 743 54.05 -38.36 29.52
C ASP A 743 54.93 -37.67 28.45
N LEU A 744 54.40 -37.29 27.31
CA LEU A 744 55.16 -36.55 26.31
C LEU A 744 55.43 -35.11 26.80
N LYS A 745 56.66 -34.93 27.37
CA LYS A 745 57.20 -33.59 27.62
C LYS A 745 57.17 -32.81 26.30
N GLY A 746 56.44 -31.69 26.27
CA GLY A 746 56.22 -30.90 25.08
C GLY A 746 57.47 -30.46 24.34
N GLY A 747 57.97 -31.30 23.46
CA GLY A 747 59.16 -31.02 22.66
C GLY A 747 59.46 -31.99 21.53
N GLU A 748 58.91 -33.21 21.54
CA GLU A 748 59.16 -34.19 20.47
C GLU A 748 57.88 -34.82 19.96
N ALA A 749 57.30 -34.18 18.91
CA ALA A 749 56.44 -34.86 17.90
C ALA A 749 56.39 -34.04 16.59
#